data_8a8ca335b22f8459e90e8078e4be4298
#
_entry.id   8a8ca335b22f8459e90e8078e4be4298
#
_cell.length_a   1.000
_cell.length_b   1.000
_cell.length_c   1.000
_cell.angle_alpha   90.00
_cell.angle_beta   90.00
_cell.angle_gamma   90.00
#
_symmetry.space_group_name_H-M   'P 1'
#
loop_
_entity.id
_entity.type
_entity.pdbx_description
1 polymer ?
#
loop_
_entity_poly.entity_id
_entity_poly.type
_entity_poly.pdbx_seq_one_letter_code
_entity_poly.pdbx_strand_id
1 'polypeptide(L)'
;DDAASDNHFIVESQEKIIYLTLQVRSSSLPTTICCTEALLRNNPKAPFSMLRLLLLSAICTAIPVNAAIRRTSLSGVSRSTTPHRSTKEFGRKKRMLRLSKFTTTATAGFTESSYDDDNGYKKASERRFGDSDWPQYGTKYLPKQTIERAERGNKIEKLKLEKCGSAAFEEVHEFAAAIREGTTTWEDLDIDDADVRLKWAGLFHRRKRTPGRFMMRLKVPNGLLTSDHMRFFADTVGIYPADVGVIDITTRQNIQLRGIELQDMTELIDGLQMRGLSNVQSGMDNVRNLVGSPIAGIDPEELVDTRDIAKDIDAMITNDGKGNPKLANLPRKFNIAVSGSRDDFAHTSINDIGLRPCPNKESGEMGFNVIVGGYFSIKRVMESIPMDIWIKAEDAARFCEAVLLYFRDNGSRGDRQKARLIWLIEDMGMEGFRQAISDKYDEMFPKKKGGAAIPAQPEPWAVAAGTNTPTQPHKKRDILGVHSQKQEGLSWVGINVPAGRILPDEAMALADIADKYSQGEIRLTVEQNVIFPNVNNTKVSELLQEPLFNIGHYFIPKTDKDFPLSRGLVSCTGSQFCGVALIETKNRAIELSKRLEEELKVDMPVRIHWTGCPNSCGQAQVADIGLMGGPARVEKEIDGKVKKVAVEGVNIFLGGKVGEDPFLGEVYKKGVPADYKYLIPIMKDILKEKFGAMEK
;
A
#
# COMPACT_ATOMS: atom_id res chain seq x y z
N ASP A 1 -28.42 -41.52 12.10
CA ASP A 1 -28.99 -41.68 10.75
C ASP A 1 -30.18 -40.67 10.56
N ASP A 2 -29.81 -39.44 10.34
CA ASP A 2 -30.74 -38.36 9.98
C ASP A 2 -30.74 -38.17 8.46
N ALA A 3 -31.78 -38.67 7.81
CA ALA A 3 -32.01 -38.52 6.39
C ALA A 3 -32.37 -37.04 6.08
N ALA A 4 -31.50 -36.35 5.36
CA ALA A 4 -31.86 -35.05 4.76
C ALA A 4 -32.77 -35.29 3.57
N SER A 5 -34.02 -34.79 3.61
CA SER A 5 -34.90 -34.78 2.44
C SER A 5 -34.60 -33.58 1.56
N ASP A 6 -34.13 -33.84 0.35
CA ASP A 6 -34.00 -32.83 -0.70
C ASP A 6 -35.34 -32.57 -1.37
N ASN A 7 -35.89 -31.38 -1.16
CA ASN A 7 -37.09 -30.95 -1.89
C ASN A 7 -36.67 -30.18 -3.15
N HIS A 8 -36.96 -30.75 -4.31
CA HIS A 8 -36.76 -30.15 -5.62
C HIS A 8 -38.00 -29.43 -6.10
N PHE A 9 -37.92 -28.17 -6.44
CA PHE A 9 -39.02 -27.43 -7.05
C PHE A 9 -38.66 -27.10 -8.50
N ILE A 10 -39.56 -27.42 -9.42
CA ILE A 10 -39.44 -27.09 -10.84
C ILE A 10 -40.37 -25.90 -11.10
N VAL A 11 -39.79 -24.79 -11.60
CA VAL A 11 -40.56 -23.64 -12.08
C VAL A 11 -40.36 -23.51 -13.58
N GLU A 12 -41.39 -23.73 -14.34
CA GLU A 12 -41.36 -23.57 -15.79
C GLU A 12 -41.80 -22.15 -16.18
N SER A 13 -40.94 -21.43 -16.87
CA SER A 13 -41.30 -20.21 -17.61
C SER A 13 -41.04 -20.43 -19.10
N GLN A 14 -41.81 -19.76 -19.95
CA GLN A 14 -41.91 -20.05 -21.39
C GLN A 14 -40.57 -20.10 -22.18
N GLU A 15 -39.42 -19.91 -21.54
CA GLU A 15 -38.13 -19.95 -22.24
C GLU A 15 -36.97 -20.68 -21.52
N LYS A 16 -37.07 -21.13 -20.24
CA LYS A 16 -36.00 -21.91 -19.57
C LYS A 16 -36.50 -22.63 -18.31
N ILE A 17 -35.97 -23.84 -18.08
CA ILE A 17 -36.17 -24.63 -16.85
C ILE A 17 -35.10 -24.19 -15.84
N ILE A 18 -35.53 -23.76 -14.64
CA ILE A 18 -34.64 -23.36 -13.53
C ILE A 18 -34.82 -24.36 -12.40
N TYR A 19 -33.73 -24.99 -12.00
CA TYR A 19 -33.67 -25.88 -10.83
C TYR A 19 -33.28 -25.10 -9.59
N LEU A 20 -34.11 -25.17 -8.55
CA LEU A 20 -33.79 -24.61 -7.22
C LEU A 20 -33.77 -25.79 -6.21
N THR A 21 -32.62 -25.96 -5.56
CA THR A 21 -32.45 -26.92 -4.48
C THR A 21 -32.40 -26.17 -3.15
N LEU A 22 -33.32 -26.49 -2.23
CA LEU A 22 -33.37 -25.97 -0.87
C LEU A 22 -32.95 -27.07 0.11
N GLN A 23 -31.83 -26.89 0.81
CA GLN A 23 -31.44 -27.78 1.90
C GLN A 23 -31.86 -27.17 3.25
N VAL A 24 -32.69 -27.89 3.99
CA VAL A 24 -33.11 -27.54 5.35
C VAL A 24 -32.44 -28.51 6.31
N ARG A 25 -31.52 -27.99 7.13
CA ARG A 25 -30.96 -28.77 8.27
C ARG A 25 -31.74 -28.43 9.54
N SER A 26 -32.33 -29.43 10.17
CA SER A 26 -32.89 -29.31 11.50
C SER A 26 -31.89 -29.61 12.58
N SER A 27 -31.44 -28.60 13.33
CA SER A 27 -30.78 -28.77 14.61
C SER A 27 -31.51 -27.90 15.63
N SER A 28 -31.55 -28.34 16.84
CA SER A 28 -32.31 -27.75 17.94
C SER A 28 -31.72 -26.43 18.45
N LEU A 29 -31.78 -25.38 17.63
CA LEU A 29 -31.58 -23.95 17.94
C LEU A 29 -31.61 -23.16 16.62
N PRO A 30 -31.83 -21.83 16.58
CA PRO A 30 -32.66 -21.18 15.58
C PRO A 30 -32.29 -21.45 14.13
N THR A 31 -33.30 -21.72 13.33
CA THR A 31 -33.21 -22.04 11.91
C THR A 31 -32.49 -20.95 11.12
N THR A 32 -31.27 -21.25 10.68
CA THR A 32 -30.55 -20.40 9.73
C THR A 32 -30.80 -20.92 8.32
N ILE A 33 -31.44 -20.12 7.50
CA ILE A 33 -31.63 -20.42 6.07
C ILE A 33 -30.40 -20.00 5.32
N CYS A 34 -29.61 -20.98 4.84
CA CYS A 34 -28.44 -20.73 4.00
C CYS A 34 -28.86 -20.79 2.53
N CYS A 35 -28.92 -19.65 1.85
CA CYS A 35 -29.09 -19.61 0.39
C CYS A 35 -27.73 -19.75 -0.28
N THR A 36 -27.47 -20.88 -0.92
CA THR A 36 -26.33 -21.04 -1.82
C THR A 36 -26.63 -20.39 -3.17
N GLU A 37 -25.65 -19.66 -3.68
CA GLU A 37 -25.72 -18.83 -4.88
C GLU A 37 -26.32 -19.55 -6.11
N ALA A 38 -27.34 -18.94 -6.68
CA ALA A 38 -27.84 -19.30 -8.01
C ALA A 38 -26.96 -18.61 -9.07
N LEU A 39 -26.15 -19.37 -9.80
CA LEU A 39 -25.37 -18.89 -10.92
C LEU A 39 -26.28 -18.50 -12.10
N LEU A 40 -26.55 -17.20 -12.23
CA LEU A 40 -27.18 -16.62 -13.40
C LEU A 40 -26.16 -16.46 -14.53
N ARG A 41 -26.19 -17.38 -15.50
CA ARG A 41 -25.52 -17.15 -16.78
C ARG A 41 -26.53 -16.64 -17.81
N ASN A 42 -26.25 -15.42 -18.34
CA ASN A 42 -26.80 -14.79 -19.53
C ASN A 42 -28.25 -14.26 -19.48
N ASN A 43 -28.45 -13.14 -18.81
CA ASN A 43 -29.24 -12.02 -19.39
C ASN A 43 -29.07 -10.72 -18.55
N PRO A 44 -28.45 -9.65 -19.04
CA PRO A 44 -28.17 -8.43 -18.26
C PRO A 44 -29.35 -7.43 -18.16
N LYS A 45 -30.55 -7.77 -18.59
CA LYS A 45 -31.69 -6.83 -18.68
C LYS A 45 -32.96 -7.22 -17.90
N ALA A 46 -32.90 -8.16 -16.98
CA ALA A 46 -34.09 -8.46 -16.15
C ALA A 46 -34.09 -7.57 -14.88
N PRO A 47 -35.16 -6.86 -14.56
CA PRO A 47 -35.24 -6.00 -13.38
C PRO A 47 -35.21 -6.83 -12.09
N PHE A 48 -34.31 -6.49 -11.21
CA PHE A 48 -34.02 -7.13 -9.90
C PHE A 48 -35.27 -7.23 -8.97
N SER A 49 -36.33 -6.46 -9.23
CA SER A 49 -37.56 -6.44 -8.47
C SER A 49 -38.44 -7.71 -8.62
N MET A 50 -38.36 -8.37 -9.77
CA MET A 50 -39.18 -9.54 -10.02
C MET A 50 -38.68 -10.81 -9.33
N LEU A 51 -37.37 -10.93 -9.21
CA LEU A 51 -36.70 -12.06 -8.51
C LEU A 51 -36.93 -12.01 -7.00
N ARG A 52 -37.03 -10.80 -6.44
CA ARG A 52 -37.33 -10.60 -5.01
C ARG A 52 -38.78 -10.93 -4.62
N LEU A 53 -39.70 -10.69 -5.52
CA LEU A 53 -41.12 -11.04 -5.33
C LEU A 53 -41.34 -12.55 -5.41
N LEU A 54 -40.66 -13.26 -6.29
CA LEU A 54 -40.74 -14.72 -6.42
C LEU A 54 -40.10 -15.45 -5.23
N LEU A 55 -38.98 -14.95 -4.71
CA LEU A 55 -38.34 -15.47 -3.50
C LEU A 55 -39.20 -15.25 -2.24
N LEU A 56 -39.84 -14.10 -2.11
CA LEU A 56 -40.74 -13.82 -0.99
C LEU A 56 -42.02 -14.66 -1.07
N SER A 57 -42.57 -14.95 -2.25
CA SER A 57 -43.72 -15.83 -2.46
C SER A 57 -43.39 -17.28 -2.11
N ALA A 58 -42.21 -17.79 -2.49
CA ALA A 58 -41.77 -19.16 -2.17
C ALA A 58 -41.52 -19.36 -0.66
N ILE A 59 -41.03 -18.32 0.05
CA ILE A 59 -40.83 -18.37 1.50
C ILE A 59 -42.19 -18.37 2.26
N CYS A 60 -43.19 -17.64 1.79
CA CYS A 60 -44.50 -17.58 2.43
C CYS A 60 -45.34 -18.86 2.27
N THR A 61 -45.07 -19.69 1.27
CA THR A 61 -45.81 -20.95 1.04
C THR A 61 -45.19 -22.19 1.71
N ALA A 62 -43.94 -22.08 2.20
CA ALA A 62 -43.19 -23.20 2.79
C ALA A 62 -43.21 -23.26 4.33
N ILE A 63 -43.93 -22.36 5.03
CA ILE A 63 -44.02 -22.35 6.49
C ILE A 63 -45.38 -22.85 6.95
N PRO A 64 -45.50 -23.95 7.71
CA PRO A 64 -46.75 -24.35 8.33
C PRO A 64 -47.15 -23.33 9.42
N VAL A 65 -48.42 -22.88 9.33
CA VAL A 65 -49.01 -21.92 10.23
C VAL A 65 -49.13 -22.50 11.64
N ASN A 66 -48.19 -22.18 12.52
CA ASN A 66 -48.33 -22.21 13.98
C ASN A 66 -47.24 -21.40 14.66
N ALA A 67 -47.24 -20.09 14.42
CA ALA A 67 -46.62 -19.12 15.32
C ALA A 67 -47.48 -17.84 15.31
N ALA A 68 -48.12 -17.60 16.45
CA ALA A 68 -48.96 -16.44 16.64
C ALA A 68 -48.16 -15.14 16.62
N ILE A 69 -48.24 -14.39 15.54
CA ILE A 69 -47.72 -13.03 15.48
C ILE A 69 -48.80 -12.09 16.05
N ARG A 70 -48.54 -11.52 17.20
CA ARG A 70 -49.39 -10.43 17.76
C ARG A 70 -49.30 -9.22 16.81
N ARG A 71 -50.43 -8.96 16.15
CA ARG A 71 -50.65 -7.71 15.42
C ARG A 71 -50.97 -6.61 16.44
N THR A 72 -50.08 -5.66 16.60
CA THR A 72 -50.41 -4.34 17.13
C THR A 72 -50.81 -3.45 15.96
N SER A 73 -52.05 -3.05 15.94
CA SER A 73 -52.62 -2.11 14.99
C SER A 73 -52.07 -0.71 15.27
N LEU A 74 -51.40 -0.11 14.30
CA LEU A 74 -51.17 1.35 14.23
C LEU A 74 -52.10 1.89 13.12
N SER A 75 -53.12 2.57 13.55
CA SER A 75 -54.01 3.36 12.70
C SER A 75 -53.37 4.72 12.45
N GLY A 76 -53.34 5.08 11.18
CA GLY A 76 -53.40 6.45 10.69
C GLY A 76 -52.12 7.31 10.74
N VAL A 77 -51.39 7.34 9.62
CA VAL A 77 -50.73 8.55 9.13
C VAL A 77 -50.65 8.49 7.60
N SER A 78 -51.02 9.62 6.99
CA SER A 78 -51.13 9.86 5.56
C SER A 78 -49.81 9.68 4.79
N ARG A 79 -49.94 9.21 3.55
CA ARG A 79 -48.88 9.11 2.55
C ARG A 79 -48.27 10.46 2.23
N SER A 80 -46.96 10.63 2.50
CA SER A 80 -46.12 11.54 1.74
C SER A 80 -44.93 10.73 1.22
N THR A 81 -44.78 10.77 -0.09
CA THR A 81 -43.74 10.11 -0.86
C THR A 81 -42.41 10.89 -0.72
N THR A 82 -41.45 10.36 -0.01
CA THR A 82 -40.02 10.76 -0.12
C THR A 82 -39.11 9.55 0.09
N PRO A 83 -38.00 9.44 -0.62
CA PRO A 83 -37.20 8.21 -0.70
C PRO A 83 -36.33 7.99 0.53
N HIS A 84 -36.09 6.72 0.86
CA HIS A 84 -35.23 6.23 1.93
C HIS A 84 -33.76 6.72 1.84
N ARG A 85 -33.49 7.96 2.26
CA ARG A 85 -32.13 8.52 2.42
C ARG A 85 -31.69 8.68 3.89
N SER A 86 -32.61 8.60 4.86
CA SER A 86 -32.38 9.22 6.17
C SER A 86 -31.65 8.38 7.24
N THR A 87 -31.67 7.06 7.21
CA THR A 87 -31.07 6.24 8.29
C THR A 87 -29.58 5.98 8.13
N LYS A 88 -29.09 5.87 6.89
CA LYS A 88 -27.64 5.75 6.62
C LYS A 88 -26.91 7.08 6.83
N GLU A 89 -27.56 8.19 6.48
CA GLU A 89 -27.02 9.54 6.63
C GLU A 89 -26.91 9.98 8.09
N PHE A 90 -27.85 9.58 8.94
CA PHE A 90 -27.84 9.89 10.37
C PHE A 90 -26.75 9.10 11.12
N GLY A 91 -26.53 7.83 10.77
CA GLY A 91 -25.42 7.03 11.28
C GLY A 91 -24.06 7.57 10.82
N ARG A 92 -23.98 8.06 9.59
CA ARG A 92 -22.78 8.63 8.98
C ARG A 92 -22.42 9.99 9.61
N LYS A 93 -23.37 10.92 9.78
CA LYS A 93 -23.17 12.19 10.49
C LYS A 93 -22.75 11.99 11.95
N LYS A 94 -23.29 10.99 12.64
CA LYS A 94 -22.94 10.68 14.02
C LYS A 94 -21.52 10.10 14.15
N ARG A 95 -21.04 9.38 13.15
CA ARG A 95 -19.69 8.79 13.10
C ARG A 95 -18.65 9.79 12.59
N MET A 96 -18.99 10.65 11.61
CA MET A 96 -18.15 11.78 11.20
C MET A 96 -18.03 12.84 12.28
N LEU A 97 -19.09 13.11 13.06
CA LEU A 97 -19.02 13.93 14.28
C LEU A 97 -18.14 13.29 15.38
N ARG A 98 -17.99 11.96 15.40
CA ARG A 98 -16.96 11.31 16.23
C ARG A 98 -15.56 11.58 15.69
N LEU A 99 -15.31 11.50 14.38
CA LEU A 99 -14.02 11.85 13.77
C LEU A 99 -13.58 13.29 14.11
N SER A 100 -14.53 14.23 14.23
CA SER A 100 -14.28 15.62 14.61
C SER A 100 -14.19 15.89 16.14
N LYS A 101 -14.66 14.97 16.99
CA LYS A 101 -14.67 15.14 18.45
C LYS A 101 -13.49 14.52 19.19
N PHE A 102 -12.61 13.78 18.50
CA PHE A 102 -11.40 13.20 19.09
C PHE A 102 -10.23 14.22 19.18
N THR A 103 -10.50 15.43 19.59
CA THR A 103 -9.50 16.52 19.67
C THR A 103 -8.85 16.67 21.05
N THR A 104 -9.06 15.76 22.02
CA THR A 104 -8.54 16.02 23.36
C THR A 104 -8.23 14.73 24.11
N THR A 105 -7.22 13.97 23.71
CA THR A 105 -6.37 13.16 24.62
C THR A 105 -5.34 12.37 23.79
N ALA A 106 -4.33 13.02 23.31
CA ALA A 106 -3.14 12.33 22.81
C ALA A 106 -1.92 13.12 23.29
N THR A 107 -1.54 12.90 24.52
CA THR A 107 -0.25 13.39 25.02
C THR A 107 0.48 12.23 25.66
N ALA A 108 1.40 11.65 24.90
CA ALA A 108 2.67 11.15 25.44
C ALA A 108 3.53 10.62 24.28
N GLY A 109 4.64 11.27 23.99
CA GLY A 109 5.79 10.61 23.41
C GLY A 109 6.26 11.03 22.02
N PHE A 110 5.51 11.83 21.28
CA PHE A 110 6.11 12.58 20.17
C PHE A 110 6.33 14.01 20.63
N THR A 111 7.58 14.49 20.56
CA THR A 111 7.83 15.92 20.63
C THR A 111 6.91 16.55 19.59
N GLU A 112 6.02 17.42 20.05
CA GLU A 112 5.23 18.27 19.18
C GLU A 112 6.15 18.85 18.11
N SER A 113 5.99 18.37 16.88
CA SER A 113 6.41 19.20 15.77
C SER A 113 5.50 20.42 15.93
N SER A 114 6.09 21.54 16.29
CA SER A 114 5.42 22.80 16.53
C SER A 114 4.60 23.19 15.31
N TYR A 115 3.39 22.66 15.20
CA TYR A 115 2.31 23.28 14.45
C TYR A 115 1.78 24.39 15.36
N ASP A 116 2.60 25.43 15.53
CA ASP A 116 2.14 26.67 16.15
C ASP A 116 1.03 27.23 15.27
N ASP A 117 -0.14 27.45 15.89
CA ASP A 117 -1.25 28.19 15.29
C ASP A 117 -0.83 29.61 14.83
N ASP A 118 0.31 30.13 15.31
CA ASP A 118 0.91 31.42 14.92
C ASP A 118 1.56 31.43 13.52
N ASN A 119 1.74 30.29 12.85
CA ASN A 119 2.34 30.23 11.51
C ASN A 119 1.32 30.45 10.36
N GLY A 120 0.10 30.90 10.65
CA GLY A 120 -0.90 31.18 9.63
C GLY A 120 -1.41 29.94 8.88
N TYR A 121 -1.24 28.73 9.46
CA TYR A 121 -1.77 27.50 8.89
C TYR A 121 -3.29 27.46 9.09
N LYS A 122 -4.04 27.50 7.99
CA LYS A 122 -5.49 27.27 8.00
C LYS A 122 -5.75 25.78 7.85
N LYS A 123 -6.70 25.23 8.61
CA LYS A 123 -7.21 23.87 8.36
C LYS A 123 -7.63 23.73 6.91
N ALA A 124 -7.54 22.53 6.36
CA ALA A 124 -7.95 22.30 4.98
C ALA A 124 -9.41 22.71 4.73
N SER A 125 -10.29 22.52 5.73
CA SER A 125 -11.70 22.97 5.69
C SER A 125 -11.89 24.49 5.71
N GLU A 126 -10.88 25.24 6.14
CA GLU A 126 -10.91 26.71 6.24
C GLU A 126 -10.25 27.40 5.04
N ARG A 127 -9.59 26.63 4.19
CA ARG A 127 -8.98 27.15 2.96
C ARG A 127 -10.05 27.48 1.95
N ARG A 128 -9.89 28.62 1.30
CA ARG A 128 -10.75 29.08 0.20
C ARG A 128 -9.99 29.07 -1.10
N PHE A 129 -10.66 28.66 -2.16
CA PHE A 129 -10.14 28.79 -3.52
C PHE A 129 -9.88 30.29 -3.81
N GLY A 130 -8.67 30.59 -4.26
CA GLY A 130 -8.24 31.98 -4.50
C GLY A 130 -7.35 32.57 -3.40
N ASP A 131 -7.32 31.99 -2.18
CA ASP A 131 -6.37 32.36 -1.13
C ASP A 131 -4.98 31.75 -1.36
N SER A 132 -4.87 30.77 -2.28
CA SER A 132 -3.62 30.12 -2.64
C SER A 132 -3.17 30.50 -4.05
N ASP A 133 -1.90 30.76 -4.22
CA ASP A 133 -1.29 30.98 -5.54
C ASP A 133 -1.10 29.65 -6.32
N TRP A 134 -1.70 28.53 -5.89
CA TRP A 134 -1.48 27.20 -6.46
C TRP A 134 -1.72 27.09 -7.97
N PRO A 135 -2.80 27.67 -8.54
CA PRO A 135 -3.03 27.62 -9.97
C PRO A 135 -1.93 28.31 -10.78
N GLN A 136 -1.27 29.33 -10.19
CA GLN A 136 -0.22 30.09 -10.84
C GLN A 136 1.15 29.40 -10.78
N TYR A 137 1.34 28.40 -9.91
CA TYR A 137 2.64 27.75 -9.70
C TYR A 137 2.97 26.63 -10.68
N GLY A 138 2.05 26.16 -11.50
CA GLY A 138 2.25 24.99 -12.37
C GLY A 138 3.49 25.08 -13.25
N THR A 139 3.76 26.24 -13.80
CA THR A 139 4.93 26.50 -14.64
C THR A 139 5.95 27.45 -14.01
N LYS A 140 5.59 28.21 -12.97
CA LYS A 140 6.42 29.26 -12.35
C LYS A 140 7.83 28.79 -11.94
N TYR A 141 7.95 27.55 -11.51
CA TYR A 141 9.22 26.96 -11.04
C TYR A 141 9.96 26.16 -12.10
N LEU A 142 9.39 26.01 -13.31
CA LEU A 142 10.02 25.28 -14.38
C LEU A 142 10.89 26.21 -15.25
N PRO A 143 12.13 25.85 -15.57
CA PRO A 143 12.90 26.55 -16.60
C PRO A 143 12.18 26.56 -17.95
N LYS A 144 12.37 27.61 -18.74
CA LYS A 144 11.73 27.76 -20.06
C LYS A 144 11.93 26.54 -20.96
N GLN A 145 13.15 26.01 -21.01
CA GLN A 145 13.47 24.80 -21.79
C GLN A 145 12.70 23.55 -21.31
N THR A 146 12.35 23.49 -20.02
CA THR A 146 11.55 22.39 -19.48
C THR A 146 10.10 22.53 -19.87
N ILE A 147 9.56 23.75 -19.91
CA ILE A 147 8.21 24.05 -20.41
C ILE A 147 8.11 23.64 -21.88
N GLU A 148 9.05 24.05 -22.72
CA GLU A 148 9.10 23.70 -24.15
C GLU A 148 9.17 22.18 -24.39
N ARG A 149 9.88 21.45 -23.52
CA ARG A 149 9.89 19.96 -23.56
C ARG A 149 8.56 19.34 -23.13
N ALA A 150 7.90 19.92 -22.12
CA ALA A 150 6.60 19.46 -21.65
C ALA A 150 5.48 19.70 -22.68
N GLU A 151 5.50 20.81 -23.39
CA GLU A 151 4.56 21.12 -24.50
C GLU A 151 4.64 20.08 -25.63
N ARG A 152 5.85 19.60 -25.91
CA ARG A 152 6.09 18.51 -26.89
C ARG A 152 5.97 17.12 -26.25
N GLY A 153 5.69 17.06 -24.95
CA GLY A 153 5.63 15.86 -24.16
C GLY A 153 4.36 15.03 -24.34
N ASN A 154 4.19 14.04 -23.46
CA ASN A 154 3.01 13.18 -23.45
C ASN A 154 1.76 13.89 -22.89
N LYS A 155 0.57 13.26 -23.00
CA LYS A 155 -0.72 13.84 -22.55
C LYS A 155 -0.65 14.38 -21.10
N ILE A 156 0.04 13.70 -20.19
CA ILE A 156 0.10 14.12 -18.78
C ILE A 156 0.94 15.37 -18.61
N GLU A 157 2.02 15.54 -19.40
CA GLU A 157 2.82 16.77 -19.36
C GLU A 157 2.00 17.97 -19.85
N LYS A 158 1.23 17.81 -20.93
CA LYS A 158 0.32 18.84 -21.44
C LYS A 158 -0.75 19.20 -20.39
N LEU A 159 -1.37 18.20 -19.78
CA LEU A 159 -2.33 18.42 -18.69
C LEU A 159 -1.72 19.22 -17.52
N LYS A 160 -0.47 18.91 -17.14
CA LYS A 160 0.23 19.66 -16.07
C LYS A 160 0.52 21.13 -16.42
N LEU A 161 0.65 21.45 -17.70
CA LEU A 161 0.79 22.85 -18.18
C LEU A 161 -0.55 23.58 -18.21
N GLU A 162 -1.63 22.90 -18.58
CA GLU A 162 -2.99 23.47 -18.64
C GLU A 162 -3.58 23.65 -17.24
N LYS A 163 -3.48 22.62 -16.41
CA LYS A 163 -4.00 22.58 -15.04
C LYS A 163 -2.93 22.01 -14.11
N CYS A 164 -2.36 22.84 -13.26
CA CYS A 164 -1.34 22.40 -12.30
C CYS A 164 -1.83 21.25 -11.44
N GLY A 165 -1.01 20.19 -11.33
CA GLY A 165 -1.33 19.04 -10.47
C GLY A 165 -1.45 19.42 -8.98
N SER A 166 -0.67 20.41 -8.50
CA SER A 166 -0.73 20.87 -7.11
C SER A 166 -2.00 21.65 -6.78
N ALA A 167 -2.69 22.24 -7.76
CA ALA A 167 -3.99 22.87 -7.52
C ALA A 167 -5.03 21.87 -6.98
N ALA A 168 -4.88 20.58 -7.28
CA ALA A 168 -5.75 19.52 -6.75
C ALA A 168 -5.73 19.41 -5.21
N PHE A 169 -4.74 20.01 -4.53
CA PHE A 169 -4.69 20.03 -3.06
C PHE A 169 -5.82 20.87 -2.44
N GLU A 170 -6.23 21.92 -3.13
CA GLU A 170 -7.34 22.79 -2.73
C GLU A 170 -8.65 22.37 -3.42
N GLU A 171 -8.61 22.13 -4.74
CA GLU A 171 -9.79 21.75 -5.53
C GLU A 171 -10.52 20.51 -4.98
N VAL A 172 -9.82 19.61 -4.30
CA VAL A 172 -10.47 18.44 -3.65
C VAL A 172 -11.55 18.86 -2.64
N HIS A 173 -11.36 19.97 -1.94
CA HIS A 173 -12.30 20.47 -0.95
C HIS A 173 -13.53 21.10 -1.62
N GLU A 174 -13.33 21.75 -2.76
CA GLU A 174 -14.43 22.31 -3.57
C GLU A 174 -15.28 21.19 -4.17
N PHE A 175 -14.65 20.17 -4.76
CA PHE A 175 -15.37 19.00 -5.26
C PHE A 175 -16.16 18.30 -4.15
N ALA A 176 -15.56 18.15 -2.97
CA ALA A 176 -16.23 17.55 -1.82
C ALA A 176 -17.44 18.39 -1.37
N ALA A 177 -17.30 19.71 -1.29
CA ALA A 177 -18.38 20.62 -0.93
C ALA A 177 -19.50 20.60 -1.97
N ALA A 178 -19.20 20.75 -3.25
CA ALA A 178 -20.18 20.75 -4.33
C ALA A 178 -21.00 19.45 -4.40
N ILE A 179 -20.35 18.29 -4.20
CA ILE A 179 -21.04 17.01 -4.16
C ILE A 179 -21.93 16.90 -2.91
N ARG A 180 -21.49 17.42 -1.78
CA ARG A 180 -22.24 17.42 -0.51
C ARG A 180 -23.48 18.30 -0.59
N GLU A 181 -23.37 19.44 -1.25
CA GLU A 181 -24.46 20.39 -1.50
C GLU A 181 -25.43 19.89 -2.59
N GLY A 182 -25.04 18.87 -3.35
CA GLY A 182 -25.84 18.32 -4.45
C GLY A 182 -25.84 19.17 -5.73
N THR A 183 -24.87 20.11 -5.85
CA THR A 183 -24.71 20.95 -7.05
C THR A 183 -23.99 20.21 -8.18
N THR A 184 -23.28 19.13 -7.87
CA THR A 184 -22.64 18.23 -8.84
C THR A 184 -22.59 16.79 -8.29
N THR A 185 -22.19 15.83 -9.13
CA THR A 185 -21.93 14.45 -8.75
C THR A 185 -20.49 14.08 -9.13
N TRP A 186 -19.97 12.95 -8.62
CA TRP A 186 -18.63 12.49 -9.02
C TRP A 186 -18.57 12.10 -10.51
N GLU A 187 -19.70 11.70 -11.11
CA GLU A 187 -19.84 11.38 -12.52
C GLU A 187 -19.66 12.61 -13.42
N ASP A 188 -20.13 13.76 -12.95
CA ASP A 188 -20.12 15.04 -13.68
C ASP A 188 -18.76 15.73 -13.65
N LEU A 189 -17.86 15.31 -12.74
CA LEU A 189 -16.51 15.86 -12.69
C LEU A 189 -15.73 15.50 -13.96
N ASP A 190 -14.91 16.47 -14.42
CA ASP A 190 -13.96 16.24 -15.51
C ASP A 190 -13.13 14.97 -15.26
N ILE A 191 -12.99 14.12 -16.27
CA ILE A 191 -12.31 12.83 -16.15
C ILE A 191 -10.81 12.99 -15.84
N ASP A 192 -10.17 14.03 -16.36
CA ASP A 192 -8.77 14.32 -16.08
C ASP A 192 -8.59 14.89 -14.66
N ASP A 193 -9.60 15.56 -14.09
CA ASP A 193 -9.61 15.92 -12.67
C ASP A 193 -9.80 14.68 -11.78
N ALA A 194 -10.90 13.98 -11.91
CA ALA A 194 -11.26 12.85 -11.05
C ALA A 194 -10.28 11.68 -11.15
N ASP A 195 -9.85 11.30 -12.38
CA ASP A 195 -9.05 10.10 -12.62
C ASP A 195 -7.54 10.38 -12.73
N VAL A 196 -7.10 11.64 -12.82
CA VAL A 196 -5.68 11.99 -12.99
C VAL A 196 -5.21 12.99 -11.93
N ARG A 197 -5.79 14.21 -11.87
CA ARG A 197 -5.26 15.30 -11.02
C ARG A 197 -5.45 15.04 -9.53
N LEU A 198 -6.58 14.51 -9.09
CA LEU A 198 -6.79 14.15 -7.69
C LEU A 198 -5.75 13.17 -7.13
N LYS A 199 -4.97 12.48 -7.99
CA LYS A 199 -3.86 11.65 -7.53
C LYS A 199 -2.69 12.44 -6.95
N TRP A 200 -2.55 13.74 -7.25
CA TRP A 200 -1.60 14.62 -6.55
C TRP A 200 -1.97 14.76 -5.07
N ALA A 201 -3.26 14.85 -4.77
CA ALA A 201 -3.82 14.80 -3.42
C ALA A 201 -3.98 13.35 -2.90
N GLY A 202 -3.27 12.38 -3.45
CA GLY A 202 -3.29 11.00 -2.98
C GLY A 202 -4.56 10.22 -3.26
N LEU A 203 -5.50 10.74 -4.06
CA LEU A 203 -6.79 10.13 -4.32
C LEU A 203 -6.82 9.40 -5.66
N PHE A 204 -7.12 8.11 -5.63
CA PHE A 204 -7.10 7.25 -6.80
C PHE A 204 -8.48 6.67 -7.07
N HIS A 205 -9.14 7.17 -8.08
CA HIS A 205 -10.38 6.61 -8.60
C HIS A 205 -10.12 5.47 -9.57
N ARG A 206 -11.03 4.48 -9.59
CA ARG A 206 -10.98 3.31 -10.49
C ARG A 206 -12.37 3.03 -11.05
N ARG A 207 -12.85 3.89 -11.96
CA ARG A 207 -14.21 3.88 -12.53
C ARG A 207 -14.77 2.48 -12.79
N LYS A 208 -13.96 1.59 -13.36
CA LYS A 208 -14.38 0.26 -13.75
C LYS A 208 -14.47 -0.73 -12.58
N ARG A 209 -13.78 -0.51 -11.48
CA ARG A 209 -13.69 -1.46 -10.35
C ARG A 209 -14.49 -0.99 -9.14
N THR A 210 -14.36 0.27 -8.82
CA THR A 210 -15.00 0.88 -7.65
C THR A 210 -15.58 2.25 -8.04
N PRO A 211 -16.66 2.31 -8.85
CA PRO A 211 -17.25 3.59 -9.29
C PRO A 211 -17.66 4.43 -8.08
N GLY A 212 -17.32 5.73 -8.09
CA GLY A 212 -17.59 6.68 -7.01
C GLY A 212 -16.80 6.44 -5.72
N ARG A 213 -15.92 5.42 -5.71
CA ARG A 213 -15.08 5.10 -4.55
C ARG A 213 -13.62 5.37 -4.84
N PHE A 214 -12.96 6.03 -3.91
CA PHE A 214 -11.54 6.39 -4.01
C PHE A 214 -10.70 5.56 -3.05
N MET A 215 -9.44 5.36 -3.43
CA MET A 215 -8.39 4.96 -2.53
C MET A 215 -7.59 6.20 -2.15
N MET A 216 -7.48 6.49 -0.87
CA MET A 216 -6.58 7.52 -0.34
C MET A 216 -5.24 6.89 0.02
N ARG A 217 -4.15 7.45 -0.51
CA ARG A 217 -2.79 7.09 -0.14
C ARG A 217 -2.22 8.16 0.75
N LEU A 218 -1.59 7.75 1.83
CA LEU A 218 -0.99 8.65 2.80
C LEU A 218 0.50 8.88 2.53
N LYS A 219 1.11 9.70 3.38
CA LYS A 219 2.55 9.83 3.63
C LYS A 219 2.78 9.42 5.08
N VAL A 220 3.57 8.37 5.28
CA VAL A 220 3.96 7.80 6.58
C VAL A 220 5.47 7.58 6.55
N PRO A 221 6.29 8.62 6.68
CA PRO A 221 7.73 8.52 6.60
C PRO A 221 8.28 7.47 7.57
N ASN A 222 9.17 6.61 7.10
CA ASN A 222 9.73 5.49 7.88
C ASN A 222 8.70 4.51 8.47
N GLY A 223 7.43 4.59 8.04
CA GLY A 223 6.37 3.71 8.51
C GLY A 223 5.92 3.92 9.96
N LEU A 224 6.20 5.07 10.55
CA LEU A 224 5.88 5.36 11.96
C LEU A 224 4.42 5.76 12.13
N LEU A 225 3.71 5.04 12.98
CA LEU A 225 2.31 5.28 13.32
C LEU A 225 2.08 5.22 14.83
N THR A 226 0.92 5.72 15.26
CA THR A 226 0.43 5.58 16.62
C THR A 226 -0.87 4.77 16.65
N SER A 227 -1.27 4.34 17.83
CA SER A 227 -2.57 3.71 18.08
C SER A 227 -3.74 4.63 17.67
N ASP A 228 -3.61 5.97 17.89
CA ASP A 228 -4.62 6.94 17.44
C ASP A 228 -4.73 7.01 15.90
N HIS A 229 -3.61 6.95 15.19
CA HIS A 229 -3.64 6.81 13.73
C HIS A 229 -4.40 5.57 13.29
N MET A 230 -4.14 4.43 13.91
CA MET A 230 -4.78 3.17 13.52
C MET A 230 -6.29 3.19 13.82
N ARG A 231 -6.71 3.76 14.95
CA ARG A 231 -8.14 3.98 15.27
C ARG A 231 -8.81 4.91 14.25
N PHE A 232 -8.14 6.01 13.90
CA PHE A 232 -8.65 6.93 12.89
C PHE A 232 -8.84 6.23 11.54
N PHE A 233 -7.89 5.38 11.12
CA PHE A 233 -8.03 4.62 9.88
C PHE A 233 -9.19 3.62 9.97
N ALA A 234 -9.35 2.91 11.08
CA ALA A 234 -10.45 1.99 11.32
C ALA A 234 -11.81 2.70 11.21
N ASP A 235 -11.95 3.84 11.90
CA ASP A 235 -13.17 4.65 11.85
C ASP A 235 -13.45 5.19 10.45
N THR A 236 -12.40 5.63 9.74
CA THR A 236 -12.50 6.13 8.35
C THR A 236 -13.06 5.08 7.42
N VAL A 237 -12.48 3.88 7.38
CA VAL A 237 -12.92 2.85 6.42
C VAL A 237 -14.15 2.10 6.91
N GLY A 238 -14.39 2.03 8.21
CA GLY A 238 -15.50 1.31 8.82
C GLY A 238 -16.91 1.92 8.56
N ILE A 239 -16.99 3.14 8.02
CA ILE A 239 -18.27 3.73 7.59
C ILE A 239 -18.72 3.23 6.21
N TYR A 240 -17.84 2.59 5.45
CA TYR A 240 -18.10 2.08 4.10
C TYR A 240 -18.42 0.57 4.13
N PRO A 241 -18.99 0.01 3.05
CA PRO A 241 -19.21 -1.43 2.97
C PRO A 241 -17.93 -2.25 3.17
N ALA A 242 -18.03 -3.37 3.89
CA ALA A 242 -16.87 -4.19 4.29
C ALA A 242 -16.05 -4.78 3.12
N ASP A 243 -16.65 -4.94 1.95
CA ASP A 243 -16.00 -5.41 0.74
C ASP A 243 -15.10 -4.36 0.06
N VAL A 244 -15.28 -3.08 0.42
CA VAL A 244 -14.51 -1.95 -0.14
C VAL A 244 -13.80 -1.11 0.93
N GLY A 245 -14.32 -1.04 2.16
CA GLY A 245 -13.77 -0.29 3.29
C GLY A 245 -12.66 -1.06 3.99
N VAL A 246 -11.43 -1.02 3.46
CA VAL A 246 -10.27 -1.75 4.00
C VAL A 246 -9.03 -0.88 4.05
N ILE A 247 -8.08 -1.25 4.90
CA ILE A 247 -6.76 -0.65 5.03
C ILE A 247 -5.74 -1.59 4.38
N ASP A 248 -4.85 -1.08 3.53
CA ASP A 248 -3.75 -1.85 2.97
C ASP A 248 -2.41 -1.24 3.38
N ILE A 249 -1.53 -2.02 4.00
CA ILE A 249 -0.10 -1.71 4.14
C ILE A 249 0.55 -1.91 2.78
N THR A 250 1.45 -1.01 2.40
CA THR A 250 2.15 -1.07 1.10
C THR A 250 3.60 -1.52 1.25
N THR A 251 4.22 -1.95 0.15
CA THR A 251 5.65 -2.24 0.04
C THR A 251 6.55 -1.00 0.20
N ARG A 252 6.01 0.10 0.73
CA ARG A 252 6.71 1.36 1.02
C ARG A 252 6.38 1.87 2.41
N GLN A 253 6.15 0.96 3.37
CA GLN A 253 5.82 1.33 4.76
C GLN A 253 4.71 2.40 4.83
N ASN A 254 3.67 2.27 4.00
CA ASN A 254 2.64 3.30 3.86
C ASN A 254 1.25 2.68 3.94
N ILE A 255 0.27 3.53 4.20
CA ILE A 255 -1.14 3.15 4.30
C ILE A 255 -1.92 3.59 3.07
N GLN A 256 -2.85 2.75 2.65
CA GLN A 256 -3.91 3.07 1.69
C GLN A 256 -5.27 2.78 2.33
N LEU A 257 -6.09 3.82 2.45
CA LEU A 257 -7.49 3.72 2.91
C LEU A 257 -8.39 3.58 1.69
N ARG A 258 -9.30 2.61 1.70
CA ARG A 258 -10.13 2.29 0.54
C ARG A 258 -11.61 2.49 0.81
N GLY A 259 -12.38 2.58 -0.25
CA GLY A 259 -13.84 2.72 -0.20
C GLY A 259 -14.32 4.16 0.01
N ILE A 260 -13.42 5.14 0.07
CA ILE A 260 -13.72 6.53 0.43
C ILE A 260 -14.55 7.20 -0.66
N GLU A 261 -15.54 7.98 -0.27
CA GLU A 261 -16.34 8.84 -1.14
C GLU A 261 -15.78 10.26 -1.15
N LEU A 262 -15.82 10.92 -2.31
CA LEU A 262 -15.19 12.24 -2.48
C LEU A 262 -15.80 13.32 -1.57
N GLN A 263 -17.09 13.23 -1.28
CA GLN A 263 -17.78 14.15 -0.38
C GLN A 263 -17.26 14.13 1.07
N ASP A 264 -16.54 13.08 1.49
CA ASP A 264 -16.03 12.95 2.86
C ASP A 264 -14.56 13.45 2.99
N MET A 265 -13.97 13.94 1.89
CA MET A 265 -12.52 14.18 1.82
C MET A 265 -12.05 15.31 2.72
N THR A 266 -12.83 16.38 2.88
CA THR A 266 -12.41 17.53 3.71
C THR A 266 -12.17 17.10 5.14
N GLU A 267 -13.13 16.41 5.74
CA GLU A 267 -13.04 15.93 7.14
C GLU A 267 -11.94 14.90 7.32
N LEU A 268 -11.71 14.06 6.31
CA LEU A 268 -10.65 13.05 6.36
C LEU A 268 -9.26 13.68 6.27
N ILE A 269 -9.07 14.68 5.39
CA ILE A 269 -7.81 15.42 5.27
C ILE A 269 -7.52 16.20 6.54
N ASP A 270 -8.51 16.92 7.09
CA ASP A 270 -8.38 17.62 8.36
C ASP A 270 -8.02 16.64 9.50
N GLY A 271 -8.69 15.50 9.57
CA GLY A 271 -8.42 14.45 10.56
C GLY A 271 -7.00 13.87 10.47
N LEU A 272 -6.45 13.75 9.27
CA LEU A 272 -5.05 13.35 9.05
C LEU A 272 -4.08 14.43 9.52
N GLN A 273 -4.32 15.68 9.12
CA GLN A 273 -3.44 16.80 9.45
C GLN A 273 -3.37 17.06 10.96
N MET A 274 -4.51 16.99 11.66
CA MET A 274 -4.54 17.08 13.12
C MET A 274 -3.72 15.99 13.83
N ARG A 275 -3.40 14.90 13.14
CA ARG A 275 -2.57 13.79 13.62
C ARG A 275 -1.15 13.79 13.06
N GLY A 276 -0.75 14.88 12.41
CA GLY A 276 0.58 15.00 11.80
C GLY A 276 0.79 14.11 10.55
N LEU A 277 -0.28 13.60 9.95
CA LEU A 277 -0.22 12.82 8.71
C LEU A 277 -0.69 13.64 7.52
N SER A 278 -0.27 13.25 6.33
CA SER A 278 -0.65 13.89 5.07
C SER A 278 -0.95 12.86 3.98
N ASN A 279 -1.77 13.26 3.02
CA ASN A 279 -2.02 12.57 1.75
C ASN A 279 -1.43 13.32 0.55
N VAL A 280 -0.91 14.53 0.78
CA VAL A 280 -0.41 15.45 -0.23
C VAL A 280 0.83 14.86 -0.92
N GLN A 281 0.92 15.03 -2.25
CA GLN A 281 2.02 14.54 -3.09
C GLN A 281 2.29 13.02 -3.01
N SER A 282 1.39 12.24 -2.45
CA SER A 282 1.58 10.78 -2.31
C SER A 282 1.33 10.00 -3.62
N GLY A 283 0.84 10.65 -4.66
CA GLY A 283 0.49 10.05 -5.95
C GLY A 283 1.11 10.74 -7.16
N MET A 284 0.81 10.27 -8.33
CA MET A 284 1.21 10.75 -9.66
C MET A 284 2.73 11.02 -9.80
N ASP A 285 3.14 12.16 -10.37
CA ASP A 285 4.53 12.48 -10.67
C ASP A 285 5.20 13.25 -9.51
N ASN A 286 5.21 12.59 -8.35
CA ASN A 286 5.76 13.06 -7.08
C ASN A 286 6.67 12.01 -6.47
N VAL A 287 7.40 12.40 -5.43
CA VAL A 287 8.13 11.48 -4.57
C VAL A 287 7.12 10.64 -3.77
N ARG A 288 7.34 9.34 -3.72
CA ARG A 288 6.52 8.41 -2.93
C ARG A 288 6.92 8.46 -1.46
N ASN A 289 6.21 7.69 -0.62
CA ASN A 289 6.56 7.58 0.79
C ASN A 289 8.04 7.27 0.99
N LEU A 290 8.67 7.92 1.94
CA LEU A 290 10.04 7.67 2.36
C LEU A 290 10.11 6.35 3.11
N VAL A 291 11.00 5.48 2.68
CA VAL A 291 11.23 4.17 3.29
C VAL A 291 12.51 4.24 4.12
N GLY A 292 12.43 3.75 5.36
CA GLY A 292 13.56 3.68 6.28
C GLY A 292 13.63 2.32 6.98
N SER A 293 14.53 2.18 7.95
CA SER A 293 14.57 0.98 8.77
C SER A 293 13.33 0.91 9.68
N PRO A 294 12.53 -0.17 9.65
CA PRO A 294 11.37 -0.29 10.52
C PRO A 294 11.74 -0.47 12.00
N ILE A 295 12.98 -0.85 12.29
CA ILE A 295 13.53 -1.00 13.63
C ILE A 295 14.52 0.12 14.01
N ALA A 296 14.43 1.27 13.29
CA ALA A 296 15.24 2.44 13.59
C ALA A 296 15.08 2.90 15.05
N GLY A 297 16.17 3.24 15.71
CA GLY A 297 16.23 3.67 17.11
C GLY A 297 16.10 2.54 18.13
N ILE A 298 15.84 1.29 17.70
CA ILE A 298 15.73 0.12 18.59
C ILE A 298 16.64 -1.05 18.21
N ASP A 299 17.24 -1.01 17.03
CA ASP A 299 18.10 -2.06 16.50
C ASP A 299 19.47 -2.07 17.22
N PRO A 300 19.90 -3.19 17.83
CA PRO A 300 21.25 -3.31 18.41
C PRO A 300 22.38 -3.16 17.38
N GLU A 301 22.12 -3.45 16.09
CA GLU A 301 23.11 -3.37 15.01
C GLU A 301 22.95 -2.11 14.15
N GLU A 302 22.22 -1.12 14.66
CA GLU A 302 21.96 0.12 13.93
C GLU A 302 23.24 0.99 13.84
N LEU A 303 23.51 1.47 12.65
CA LEU A 303 24.57 2.45 12.38
C LEU A 303 24.02 3.87 12.39
N VAL A 304 22.82 4.07 11.83
CA VAL A 304 22.16 5.38 11.74
C VAL A 304 20.67 5.22 12.01
N ASP A 305 20.12 6.02 12.91
CA ASP A 305 18.68 6.15 13.10
C ASP A 305 18.07 6.89 11.90
N THR A 306 17.23 6.21 11.14
CA THR A 306 16.67 6.75 9.91
C THR A 306 15.39 7.58 10.09
N ARG A 307 14.85 7.66 11.31
CA ARG A 307 13.53 8.27 11.57
C ARG A 307 13.50 9.76 11.27
N ASP A 308 14.42 10.51 11.85
CA ASP A 308 14.50 11.96 11.65
C ASP A 308 14.93 12.29 10.22
N ILE A 309 15.87 11.54 9.65
CA ILE A 309 16.31 11.71 8.26
C ILE A 309 15.14 11.53 7.28
N ALA A 310 14.35 10.49 7.46
CA ALA A 310 13.17 10.26 6.62
C ALA A 310 12.11 11.35 6.80
N LYS A 311 11.93 11.84 8.03
CA LYS A 311 11.03 12.96 8.33
C LYS A 311 11.49 14.25 7.66
N ASP A 312 12.77 14.59 7.78
CA ASP A 312 13.35 15.81 7.17
C ASP A 312 13.26 15.79 5.65
N ILE A 313 13.55 14.64 5.02
CA ILE A 313 13.40 14.48 3.57
C ILE A 313 11.91 14.63 3.18
N ASP A 314 10.97 14.05 3.92
CA ASP A 314 9.54 14.17 3.61
C ASP A 314 9.03 15.61 3.84
N ALA A 315 9.45 16.27 4.89
CA ALA A 315 9.15 17.67 5.18
C ALA A 315 9.64 18.59 4.04
N MET A 316 10.85 18.40 3.55
CA MET A 316 11.37 19.12 2.39
C MET A 316 10.53 18.87 1.12
N ILE A 317 10.14 17.61 0.87
CA ILE A 317 9.35 17.24 -0.32
C ILE A 317 7.95 17.83 -0.27
N THR A 318 7.31 17.81 0.89
CA THR A 318 5.90 18.14 1.08
C THR A 318 5.66 19.53 1.65
N ASN A 319 6.71 20.26 2.01
CA ASN A 319 6.61 21.50 2.77
C ASN A 319 5.79 21.27 4.06
N ASP A 320 6.26 20.36 4.89
CA ASP A 320 5.61 19.95 6.13
C ASP A 320 4.15 19.50 5.94
N GLY A 321 3.89 18.71 4.88
CA GLY A 321 2.56 18.21 4.57
C GLY A 321 1.60 19.20 3.94
N LYS A 322 2.00 20.48 3.79
CA LYS A 322 1.20 21.55 3.18
C LYS A 322 1.17 21.45 1.64
N GLY A 323 2.15 20.78 1.07
CA GLY A 323 2.39 20.68 -0.36
C GLY A 323 3.53 21.59 -0.83
N ASN A 324 4.38 21.09 -1.71
CA ASN A 324 5.52 21.81 -2.27
C ASN A 324 5.39 21.91 -3.80
N PRO A 325 4.93 23.06 -4.35
CA PRO A 325 4.74 23.21 -5.79
C PRO A 325 6.06 23.13 -6.58
N LYS A 326 7.20 23.43 -5.95
CA LYS A 326 8.52 23.30 -6.59
C LYS A 326 8.84 21.86 -6.95
N LEU A 327 8.32 20.88 -6.17
CA LEU A 327 8.58 19.46 -6.33
C LEU A 327 7.34 18.64 -6.78
N ALA A 328 6.19 19.29 -6.99
CA ALA A 328 4.95 18.63 -7.41
C ALA A 328 4.85 18.38 -8.93
N ASN A 329 5.86 18.71 -9.72
CA ASN A 329 5.88 18.55 -11.18
C ASN A 329 7.14 17.84 -11.68
N LEU A 330 7.42 16.65 -11.11
CA LEU A 330 8.51 15.82 -11.61
C LEU A 330 8.13 15.18 -12.97
N PRO A 331 9.10 14.78 -13.80
CA PRO A 331 8.83 14.02 -15.04
C PRO A 331 8.10 12.70 -14.79
N ARG A 332 8.36 12.08 -13.63
CA ARG A 332 7.77 10.78 -13.23
C ARG A 332 7.81 10.61 -11.72
N LYS A 333 7.04 9.61 -11.21
CA LYS A 333 7.14 9.16 -9.81
C LYS A 333 8.58 8.92 -9.42
N PHE A 334 8.93 9.23 -8.18
CA PHE A 334 10.25 9.10 -7.63
C PHE A 334 10.23 8.36 -6.28
N ASN A 335 11.24 7.57 -5.99
CA ASN A 335 11.33 6.76 -4.78
C ASN A 335 12.66 7.01 -4.08
N ILE A 336 12.62 7.19 -2.76
CA ILE A 336 13.79 7.36 -1.92
C ILE A 336 13.72 6.34 -0.78
N ALA A 337 14.84 5.71 -0.45
CA ALA A 337 14.98 4.79 0.67
C ALA A 337 16.28 5.06 1.43
N VAL A 338 16.21 4.97 2.77
CA VAL A 338 17.33 5.21 3.68
C VAL A 338 17.53 3.98 4.53
N SER A 339 18.67 3.29 4.39
CA SER A 339 19.00 2.16 5.25
C SER A 339 19.65 2.65 6.55
N GLY A 340 19.35 1.98 7.67
CA GLY A 340 19.93 2.27 8.98
C GLY A 340 20.98 1.25 9.41
N SER A 341 21.04 0.09 8.75
CA SER A 341 21.93 -1.02 9.09
C SER A 341 22.34 -1.82 7.85
N ARG A 342 23.23 -2.81 8.04
CA ARG A 342 23.69 -3.73 6.99
C ARG A 342 22.55 -4.57 6.38
N ASP A 343 21.47 -4.84 7.12
CA ASP A 343 20.33 -5.64 6.63
C ASP A 343 19.55 -5.01 5.48
N ASP A 344 19.67 -3.71 5.30
CA ASP A 344 18.94 -2.95 4.30
C ASP A 344 17.43 -3.28 4.26
N PHE A 345 16.77 -3.19 5.42
CA PHE A 345 15.31 -3.38 5.53
C PHE A 345 14.50 -2.40 4.67
N ALA A 346 15.13 -1.31 4.23
CA ALA A 346 14.53 -0.30 3.37
C ALA A 346 14.52 -0.68 1.88
N HIS A 347 15.20 -1.76 1.49
CA HIS A 347 15.39 -2.18 0.10
C HIS A 347 15.93 -1.06 -0.80
N THR A 348 17.04 -0.44 -0.40
CA THR A 348 17.62 0.75 -1.07
C THR A 348 17.91 0.49 -2.55
N SER A 349 18.34 -0.72 -2.92
CA SER A 349 18.74 -1.10 -4.27
C SER A 349 17.66 -0.99 -5.35
N ILE A 350 16.38 -0.85 -4.97
CA ILE A 350 15.25 -0.79 -5.92
C ILE A 350 14.54 0.57 -5.92
N ASN A 351 15.23 1.62 -5.48
CA ASN A 351 14.72 2.99 -5.40
C ASN A 351 15.52 3.94 -6.30
N ASP A 352 14.93 5.09 -6.70
CA ASP A 352 15.62 6.08 -7.52
C ASP A 352 16.82 6.72 -6.79
N ILE A 353 16.72 6.86 -5.46
CA ILE A 353 17.82 7.13 -4.53
C ILE A 353 17.77 6.10 -3.42
N GLY A 354 18.90 5.46 -3.15
CA GLY A 354 19.16 4.65 -1.97
C GLY A 354 20.34 5.24 -1.18
N LEU A 355 20.14 5.46 0.12
CA LEU A 355 21.16 5.92 1.05
C LEU A 355 21.59 4.75 1.93
N ARG A 356 22.85 4.31 1.81
CA ARG A 356 23.44 3.20 2.57
C ARG A 356 24.37 3.73 3.64
N PRO A 357 24.19 3.39 4.94
CA PRO A 357 24.95 3.95 6.03
C PRO A 357 26.43 3.54 5.92
N CYS A 358 27.31 4.52 6.02
CA CYS A 358 28.74 4.29 5.96
C CYS A 358 29.48 5.41 6.73
N PRO A 359 30.41 5.09 7.65
CA PRO A 359 31.25 6.11 8.27
C PRO A 359 32.28 6.66 7.29
N ASN A 360 32.56 7.94 7.38
CA ASN A 360 33.69 8.54 6.68
C ASN A 360 34.96 7.97 7.26
N LYS A 361 35.86 7.47 6.42
CA LYS A 361 37.12 6.80 6.84
C LYS A 361 38.09 7.70 7.61
N GLU A 362 38.07 8.99 7.27
CA GLU A 362 39.03 9.96 7.87
C GLU A 362 38.46 10.57 9.17
N SER A 363 37.19 10.99 9.14
CA SER A 363 36.60 11.68 10.30
C SER A 363 35.86 10.75 11.27
N GLY A 364 35.49 9.52 10.85
CA GLY A 364 34.62 8.63 11.60
C GLY A 364 33.13 9.08 11.64
N GLU A 365 32.81 10.20 11.00
CA GLU A 365 31.46 10.76 10.98
C GLU A 365 30.53 9.85 10.18
N MET A 366 29.34 9.59 10.71
CA MET A 366 28.34 8.78 10.03
C MET A 366 27.67 9.55 8.91
N GLY A 367 27.50 8.87 7.77
CA GLY A 367 26.85 9.38 6.60
C GLY A 367 26.36 8.24 5.71
N PHE A 368 26.22 8.51 4.42
CA PHE A 368 25.70 7.55 3.47
C PHE A 368 26.48 7.52 2.16
N ASN A 369 26.82 6.31 1.72
CA ASN A 369 27.09 6.07 0.31
C ASN A 369 25.79 6.14 -0.49
N VAL A 370 25.83 6.81 -1.62
CA VAL A 370 24.67 7.04 -2.47
C VAL A 370 24.62 6.04 -3.63
N ILE A 371 23.49 5.38 -3.79
CA ILE A 371 23.16 4.57 -4.97
C ILE A 371 21.93 5.13 -5.67
N VAL A 372 21.87 5.07 -7.01
CA VAL A 372 20.82 5.73 -7.79
C VAL A 372 20.29 4.87 -8.93
N GLY A 373 19.04 5.14 -9.37
CA GLY A 373 18.46 4.62 -10.61
C GLY A 373 17.69 3.32 -10.49
N GLY A 374 17.55 2.73 -9.30
CA GLY A 374 16.76 1.51 -9.12
C GLY A 374 15.27 1.72 -9.33
N TYR A 375 14.59 0.82 -10.06
CA TYR A 375 13.15 0.90 -10.26
C TYR A 375 12.53 -0.33 -10.91
N PHE A 376 11.21 -0.46 -10.75
CA PHE A 376 10.38 -1.41 -11.49
C PHE A 376 9.41 -0.71 -12.44
N SER A 377 9.33 -1.21 -13.67
CA SER A 377 8.33 -0.79 -14.65
C SER A 377 8.03 -1.92 -15.67
N ILE A 378 7.00 -1.70 -16.50
CA ILE A 378 6.62 -2.66 -17.55
C ILE A 378 7.76 -2.93 -18.54
N LYS A 379 8.52 -1.88 -18.90
CA LYS A 379 9.58 -1.98 -19.93
C LYS A 379 10.90 -2.47 -19.37
N ARG A 380 11.19 -2.17 -18.10
CA ARG A 380 12.51 -2.44 -17.53
C ARG A 380 12.42 -2.55 -16.00
N VAL A 381 13.22 -3.44 -15.49
CA VAL A 381 13.53 -3.56 -14.06
C VAL A 381 15.02 -3.36 -13.91
N MET A 382 15.43 -2.60 -12.90
CA MET A 382 16.83 -2.29 -12.68
C MET A 382 17.12 -2.06 -11.20
N GLU A 383 18.25 -2.54 -10.74
CA GLU A 383 18.85 -2.19 -9.46
C GLU A 383 19.53 -0.83 -9.54
N SER A 384 19.63 -0.17 -8.38
CA SER A 384 20.41 1.05 -8.25
C SER A 384 21.90 0.78 -8.49
N ILE A 385 22.58 1.74 -9.08
CA ILE A 385 24.02 1.73 -9.33
C ILE A 385 24.73 2.72 -8.40
N PRO A 386 25.98 2.44 -7.97
CA PRO A 386 26.77 3.37 -7.15
C PRO A 386 26.91 4.73 -7.87
N MET A 387 26.72 5.81 -7.11
CA MET A 387 26.98 7.17 -7.60
C MET A 387 28.40 7.64 -7.29
N ASP A 388 29.17 6.86 -6.52
CA ASP A 388 30.51 7.18 -6.00
C ASP A 388 30.55 8.51 -5.22
N ILE A 389 29.50 8.81 -4.50
CA ILE A 389 29.38 9.94 -3.59
C ILE A 389 29.05 9.41 -2.19
N TRP A 390 29.69 10.01 -1.19
CA TRP A 390 29.32 9.92 0.22
C TRP A 390 28.78 11.28 0.68
N ILE A 391 27.72 11.28 1.47
CA ILE A 391 27.13 12.47 2.07
C ILE A 391 27.00 12.33 3.58
N LYS A 392 27.10 13.43 4.32
CA LYS A 392 26.80 13.46 5.75
C LYS A 392 25.32 13.16 5.99
N ALA A 393 25.01 12.51 7.11
CA ALA A 393 23.61 12.21 7.48
C ALA A 393 22.76 13.49 7.56
N GLU A 394 23.26 14.57 8.13
CA GLU A 394 22.60 15.88 8.24
C GLU A 394 22.35 16.57 6.89
N ASP A 395 23.05 16.19 5.84
CA ASP A 395 22.90 16.77 4.50
C ASP A 395 22.02 15.93 3.57
N ALA A 396 21.47 14.80 4.05
CA ALA A 396 20.65 13.89 3.25
C ALA A 396 19.45 14.59 2.58
N ALA A 397 18.71 15.42 3.30
CA ALA A 397 17.58 16.15 2.74
C ALA A 397 18.00 17.16 1.65
N ARG A 398 19.10 17.89 1.88
CA ARG A 398 19.67 18.86 0.90
C ARG A 398 20.15 18.18 -0.36
N PHE A 399 20.81 17.03 -0.21
CA PHE A 399 21.26 16.22 -1.35
C PHE A 399 20.07 15.73 -2.17
N CYS A 400 19.05 15.18 -1.51
CA CYS A 400 17.83 14.72 -2.17
C CYS A 400 17.12 15.88 -2.90
N GLU A 401 17.06 17.08 -2.31
CA GLU A 401 16.47 18.27 -2.95
C GLU A 401 17.23 18.65 -4.24
N ALA A 402 18.57 18.66 -4.21
CA ALA A 402 19.37 18.95 -5.40
C ALA A 402 19.11 17.95 -6.52
N VAL A 403 19.08 16.65 -6.22
CA VAL A 403 18.75 15.60 -7.19
C VAL A 403 17.33 15.77 -7.76
N LEU A 404 16.35 16.02 -6.90
CA LEU A 404 14.95 16.18 -7.30
C LEU A 404 14.73 17.39 -8.20
N LEU A 405 15.33 18.52 -7.88
CA LEU A 405 15.25 19.72 -8.71
C LEU A 405 15.98 19.55 -10.04
N TYR A 406 17.15 18.94 -10.03
CA TYR A 406 17.86 18.62 -11.26
C TYR A 406 17.06 17.65 -12.15
N PHE A 407 16.47 16.60 -11.57
CA PHE A 407 15.60 15.67 -12.28
C PHE A 407 14.33 16.33 -12.81
N ARG A 408 13.69 17.23 -12.03
CA ARG A 408 12.54 18.02 -12.47
C ARG A 408 12.85 18.80 -13.73
N ASP A 409 14.01 19.47 -13.73
CA ASP A 409 14.41 20.40 -14.77
C ASP A 409 15.00 19.71 -16.00
N ASN A 410 15.62 18.55 -15.88
CA ASN A 410 16.36 17.89 -16.95
C ASN A 410 15.80 16.52 -17.38
N GLY A 411 14.97 15.86 -16.56
CA GLY A 411 14.41 14.56 -16.86
C GLY A 411 13.51 14.53 -18.11
N SER A 412 13.47 13.38 -18.77
CA SER A 412 12.66 13.16 -19.98
C SER A 412 11.16 13.28 -19.71
N ARG A 413 10.44 14.03 -20.56
CA ARG A 413 8.98 14.23 -20.49
C ARG A 413 8.22 13.69 -21.71
N GLY A 414 8.90 13.09 -22.67
CA GLY A 414 8.30 12.52 -23.89
C GLY A 414 7.53 11.22 -23.62
N ASP A 415 8.25 10.13 -23.40
CA ASP A 415 7.68 8.80 -23.12
C ASP A 415 7.63 8.52 -21.62
N ARG A 416 6.44 8.40 -21.03
CA ARG A 416 6.26 8.08 -19.59
C ARG A 416 6.92 6.76 -19.16
N GLN A 417 7.20 5.85 -20.07
CA GLN A 417 7.89 4.60 -19.77
C GLN A 417 9.41 4.76 -19.74
N LYS A 418 9.93 5.90 -20.27
CA LYS A 418 11.34 6.27 -20.29
C LYS A 418 11.61 7.61 -19.55
N ALA A 419 10.89 7.87 -18.46
CA ALA A 419 10.93 9.14 -17.73
C ALA A 419 11.34 8.97 -16.25
N ARG A 420 11.91 7.82 -15.84
CA ARG A 420 12.49 7.61 -14.50
C ARG A 420 13.92 8.15 -14.47
N LEU A 421 14.45 8.35 -13.25
CA LEU A 421 15.79 8.92 -13.04
C LEU A 421 16.89 8.21 -13.86
N ILE A 422 16.86 6.90 -13.92
CA ILE A 422 17.89 6.11 -14.64
C ILE A 422 18.05 6.51 -16.09
N TRP A 423 16.95 6.90 -16.77
CA TRP A 423 17.03 7.33 -18.17
C TRP A 423 17.82 8.64 -18.31
N LEU A 424 17.71 9.56 -17.35
CA LEU A 424 18.51 10.78 -17.31
C LEU A 424 19.99 10.44 -17.05
N ILE A 425 20.25 9.50 -16.11
CA ILE A 425 21.61 9.04 -15.82
C ILE A 425 22.27 8.40 -17.06
N GLU A 426 21.54 7.57 -17.79
CA GLU A 426 22.04 6.94 -19.00
C GLU A 426 22.31 7.93 -20.12
N ASP A 427 21.45 8.93 -20.28
CA ASP A 427 21.61 9.99 -21.30
C ASP A 427 22.85 10.86 -21.04
N MET A 428 23.22 11.09 -19.76
CA MET A 428 24.36 11.93 -19.35
C MET A 428 25.65 11.13 -19.11
N GLY A 429 25.55 9.85 -18.84
CA GLY A 429 26.58 9.03 -18.19
C GLY A 429 26.66 9.33 -16.68
N MET A 430 27.15 8.37 -15.89
CA MET A 430 27.21 8.51 -14.42
C MET A 430 28.13 9.67 -13.99
N GLU A 431 29.26 9.84 -14.64
CA GLU A 431 30.22 10.91 -14.33
C GLU A 431 29.59 12.30 -14.57
N GLY A 432 28.95 12.48 -15.75
CA GLY A 432 28.25 13.73 -16.08
C GLY A 432 27.09 14.02 -15.12
N PHE A 433 26.34 12.98 -14.73
CA PHE A 433 25.27 13.12 -13.76
C PHE A 433 25.81 13.49 -12.37
N ARG A 434 26.86 12.83 -11.90
CA ARG A 434 27.54 13.11 -10.63
C ARG A 434 27.98 14.56 -10.55
N GLN A 435 28.72 15.04 -11.57
CA GLN A 435 29.19 16.42 -11.63
C GLN A 435 28.02 17.41 -11.59
N ALA A 436 27.00 17.18 -12.39
CA ALA A 436 25.84 18.05 -12.45
C ALA A 436 25.07 18.14 -11.12
N ILE A 437 24.97 17.03 -10.36
CA ILE A 437 24.37 17.06 -9.02
C ILE A 437 25.27 17.80 -8.02
N SER A 438 26.58 17.60 -8.07
CA SER A 438 27.52 18.34 -7.21
C SER A 438 27.47 19.85 -7.46
N ASP A 439 27.46 20.25 -8.71
CA ASP A 439 27.31 21.68 -9.10
C ASP A 439 25.96 22.24 -8.62
N LYS A 440 24.88 21.47 -8.78
CA LYS A 440 23.54 21.88 -8.33
C LYS A 440 23.47 22.01 -6.81
N TYR A 441 24.08 21.09 -6.09
CA TYR A 441 24.17 21.15 -4.63
C TYR A 441 24.94 22.39 -4.16
N ASP A 442 26.10 22.68 -4.76
CA ASP A 442 26.93 23.84 -4.44
C ASP A 442 26.24 25.16 -4.77
N GLU A 443 25.50 25.23 -5.89
CA GLU A 443 24.65 26.37 -6.26
C GLU A 443 23.60 26.65 -5.19
N MET A 444 22.90 25.59 -4.73
CA MET A 444 21.80 25.72 -3.78
C MET A 444 22.29 25.98 -2.35
N PHE A 445 23.42 25.40 -1.97
CA PHE A 445 23.91 25.41 -0.60
C PHE A 445 25.37 25.91 -0.51
N PRO A 446 25.66 27.19 -0.86
CA PRO A 446 27.03 27.69 -0.96
C PRO A 446 27.83 27.63 0.35
N LYS A 447 27.15 27.60 1.52
CA LYS A 447 27.76 27.38 2.84
C LYS A 447 28.16 25.93 3.10
N LYS A 448 27.68 24.99 2.30
CA LYS A 448 27.94 23.54 2.35
C LYS A 448 28.65 23.05 1.08
N LYS A 449 29.34 23.97 0.39
CA LYS A 449 30.03 23.67 -0.88
C LYS A 449 30.96 22.49 -0.74
N GLY A 450 30.94 21.61 -1.75
CA GLY A 450 31.72 20.36 -1.75
C GLY A 450 31.08 19.20 -0.96
N GLY A 451 29.94 19.41 -0.27
CA GLY A 451 29.30 18.35 0.50
C GLY A 451 28.75 17.19 -0.33
N ALA A 452 28.47 17.43 -1.60
CA ALA A 452 28.03 16.38 -2.54
C ALA A 452 29.17 15.94 -3.51
N ALA A 453 30.41 16.27 -3.21
CA ALA A 453 31.58 15.87 -4.01
C ALA A 453 32.53 14.94 -3.24
N ILE A 454 32.19 14.52 -2.02
CA ILE A 454 33.00 13.60 -1.22
C ILE A 454 32.88 12.20 -1.84
N PRO A 455 34.01 11.54 -2.17
CA PRO A 455 33.98 10.20 -2.75
C PRO A 455 33.32 9.18 -1.83
N ALA A 456 32.71 8.15 -2.41
CA ALA A 456 32.12 7.05 -1.65
C ALA A 456 33.16 6.42 -0.71
N GLN A 457 32.72 6.05 0.47
CA GLN A 457 33.53 5.47 1.52
C GLN A 457 33.51 3.94 1.45
N PRO A 458 34.58 3.24 1.81
CA PRO A 458 34.55 1.79 1.92
C PRO A 458 33.52 1.36 2.99
N GLU A 459 32.64 0.47 2.64
CA GLU A 459 31.67 -0.06 3.60
C GLU A 459 32.38 -0.78 4.76
N PRO A 460 32.01 -0.56 6.02
CA PRO A 460 32.74 -1.05 7.19
C PRO A 460 32.89 -2.58 7.25
N TRP A 461 32.00 -3.27 6.56
CA TRP A 461 31.96 -4.74 6.47
C TRP A 461 32.60 -5.29 5.19
N ALA A 462 33.02 -4.46 4.25
CA ALA A 462 33.60 -4.92 2.99
C ALA A 462 34.93 -5.63 3.17
N VAL A 463 35.72 -5.23 4.18
CA VAL A 463 37.00 -5.86 4.54
C VAL A 463 37.13 -5.91 6.07
N ALA A 464 37.38 -7.07 6.64
CA ALA A 464 37.69 -7.15 8.06
C ALA A 464 38.96 -6.35 8.37
N ALA A 465 38.91 -5.49 9.38
CA ALA A 465 40.04 -4.63 9.76
C ALA A 465 41.32 -5.46 9.93
N GLY A 466 42.33 -5.18 9.10
CA GLY A 466 43.64 -5.85 9.12
C GLY A 466 43.75 -7.18 8.35
N THR A 467 42.70 -7.58 7.60
CA THR A 467 42.78 -8.74 6.71
C THR A 467 42.30 -8.36 5.31
N ASN A 468 42.91 -8.93 4.26
CA ASN A 468 42.43 -8.79 2.87
C ASN A 468 41.27 -9.78 2.56
N THR A 469 40.67 -10.34 3.58
CA THR A 469 39.62 -11.34 3.43
C THR A 469 38.26 -10.66 3.53
N PRO A 470 37.34 -10.82 2.55
CA PRO A 470 35.98 -10.36 2.67
C PRO A 470 35.33 -10.92 3.94
N THR A 471 34.60 -10.08 4.66
CA THR A 471 33.77 -10.58 5.78
C THR A 471 32.79 -11.63 5.27
N GLN A 472 32.44 -12.58 6.13
CA GLN A 472 31.39 -13.58 5.81
C GLN A 472 30.15 -12.90 5.23
N PRO A 473 29.51 -13.47 4.19
CA PRO A 473 28.27 -12.94 3.66
C PRO A 473 27.26 -12.72 4.76
N HIS A 474 26.69 -11.52 4.84
CA HIS A 474 25.67 -11.19 5.83
C HIS A 474 24.33 -11.82 5.45
N LYS A 475 23.76 -12.62 6.35
CA LYS A 475 22.38 -13.09 6.22
C LYS A 475 21.48 -12.02 6.83
N LYS A 476 20.64 -11.37 5.99
CA LYS A 476 19.61 -10.43 6.46
C LYS A 476 18.81 -11.06 7.60
N ARG A 477 18.72 -10.36 8.73
CA ARG A 477 17.93 -10.79 9.89
C ARG A 477 16.44 -10.76 9.57
N ASP A 478 15.67 -11.63 10.22
CA ASP A 478 14.21 -11.53 10.25
C ASP A 478 13.79 -10.49 11.31
N ILE A 479 12.72 -9.78 11.04
CA ILE A 479 12.13 -8.79 11.96
C ILE A 479 10.79 -9.23 12.52
N LEU A 480 10.26 -10.37 12.06
CA LEU A 480 9.07 -11.01 12.64
C LEU A 480 9.47 -11.85 13.85
N GLY A 481 8.55 -11.99 14.81
CA GLY A 481 8.84 -12.66 16.07
C GLY A 481 9.26 -11.69 17.17
N VAL A 482 9.85 -12.22 18.23
CA VAL A 482 10.29 -11.48 19.41
C VAL A 482 11.79 -11.29 19.36
N HIS A 483 12.25 -10.04 19.41
CA HIS A 483 13.66 -9.70 19.35
C HIS A 483 14.03 -8.67 20.42
N SER A 484 15.19 -8.83 21.04
CA SER A 484 15.73 -7.84 21.97
C SER A 484 16.10 -6.56 21.24
N GLN A 485 15.73 -5.41 21.78
CA GLN A 485 16.21 -4.13 21.26
C GLN A 485 17.46 -3.65 22.00
N LYS A 486 18.08 -2.56 21.50
CA LYS A 486 19.26 -1.98 22.13
C LYS A 486 18.98 -1.40 23.53
N GLN A 487 17.73 -1.09 23.86
CA GLN A 487 17.31 -0.66 25.20
C GLN A 487 17.11 -1.89 26.08
N GLU A 488 17.81 -1.93 27.19
CA GLU A 488 17.75 -3.05 28.14
C GLU A 488 16.33 -3.26 28.69
N GLY A 489 15.92 -4.53 28.81
CA GLY A 489 14.61 -4.92 29.33
C GLY A 489 13.45 -4.77 28.35
N LEU A 490 13.72 -4.32 27.13
CA LEU A 490 12.72 -4.12 26.08
C LEU A 490 12.96 -5.01 24.87
N SER A 491 11.88 -5.38 24.21
CA SER A 491 11.86 -6.12 22.94
C SER A 491 10.99 -5.41 21.91
N TRP A 492 11.26 -5.65 20.62
CA TRP A 492 10.23 -5.45 19.61
C TRP A 492 9.57 -6.77 19.26
N VAL A 493 8.30 -6.70 18.88
CA VAL A 493 7.54 -7.86 18.45
C VAL A 493 7.02 -7.61 17.03
N GLY A 494 7.54 -8.37 16.08
CA GLY A 494 7.14 -8.32 14.68
C GLY A 494 6.00 -9.30 14.40
N ILE A 495 4.93 -8.78 13.77
CA ILE A 495 3.67 -9.49 13.55
C ILE A 495 3.41 -9.61 12.06
N ASN A 496 3.12 -10.81 11.60
CA ASN A 496 2.64 -11.02 10.24
C ASN A 496 1.23 -10.46 10.07
N VAL A 497 1.05 -9.61 9.06
CA VAL A 497 -0.25 -9.13 8.58
C VAL A 497 -0.56 -9.79 7.24
N PRO A 498 -1.67 -10.54 7.10
CA PRO A 498 -1.96 -11.33 5.90
C PRO A 498 -1.93 -10.50 4.61
N ALA A 499 -0.87 -10.68 3.82
CA ALA A 499 -0.62 -9.90 2.60
C ALA A 499 -0.82 -8.37 2.78
N GLY A 500 -0.60 -7.85 4.00
CA GLY A 500 -0.71 -6.43 4.34
C GLY A 500 -2.12 -5.86 4.33
N ARG A 501 -3.19 -6.66 4.43
CA ARG A 501 -4.57 -6.17 4.54
C ARG A 501 -5.05 -6.19 5.97
N ILE A 502 -5.71 -5.10 6.39
CA ILE A 502 -6.26 -4.90 7.73
C ILE A 502 -7.73 -4.50 7.59
N LEU A 503 -8.61 -5.18 8.31
CA LEU A 503 -10.02 -4.82 8.44
C LEU A 503 -10.22 -3.79 9.58
N PRO A 504 -11.33 -3.05 9.60
CA PRO A 504 -11.57 -2.03 10.63
C PRO A 504 -11.44 -2.56 12.07
N ASP A 505 -12.04 -3.70 12.38
CA ASP A 505 -11.98 -4.29 13.72
C ASP A 505 -10.57 -4.81 14.08
N GLU A 506 -9.82 -5.31 13.09
CA GLU A 506 -8.42 -5.70 13.26
C GLU A 506 -7.52 -4.49 13.54
N ALA A 507 -7.79 -3.36 12.88
CA ALA A 507 -7.07 -2.12 13.13
C ALA A 507 -7.32 -1.58 14.54
N MET A 508 -8.56 -1.69 15.04
CA MET A 508 -8.87 -1.38 16.44
C MET A 508 -8.10 -2.29 17.40
N ALA A 509 -8.07 -3.61 17.14
CA ALA A 509 -7.32 -4.55 17.97
C ALA A 509 -5.81 -4.25 17.97
N LEU A 510 -5.22 -3.93 16.80
CA LEU A 510 -3.81 -3.51 16.71
C LEU A 510 -3.54 -2.24 17.52
N ALA A 511 -4.46 -1.28 17.51
CA ALA A 511 -4.35 -0.06 18.30
C ALA A 511 -4.41 -0.34 19.81
N ASP A 512 -5.32 -1.22 20.25
CA ASP A 512 -5.44 -1.59 21.67
C ASP A 512 -4.20 -2.35 22.17
N ILE A 513 -3.64 -3.24 21.34
CA ILE A 513 -2.37 -3.94 21.62
C ILE A 513 -1.22 -2.93 21.72
N ALA A 514 -1.15 -1.95 20.82
CA ALA A 514 -0.11 -0.93 20.86
C ALA A 514 -0.16 -0.11 22.14
N ASP A 515 -1.33 0.33 22.57
CA ASP A 515 -1.50 1.08 23.84
C ASP A 515 -1.10 0.24 25.05
N LYS A 516 -1.47 -1.04 25.05
CA LYS A 516 -1.22 -1.93 26.18
C LYS A 516 0.25 -2.32 26.34
N TYR A 517 0.98 -2.50 25.23
CA TYR A 517 2.31 -3.12 25.24
C TYR A 517 3.42 -2.26 24.65
N SER A 518 3.13 -1.34 23.73
CA SER A 518 4.10 -0.64 22.88
C SER A 518 4.03 0.90 23.06
N GLN A 519 3.51 1.38 24.18
CA GLN A 519 3.35 2.82 24.44
C GLN A 519 2.58 3.56 23.32
N GLY A 520 1.69 2.86 22.64
CA GLY A 520 0.92 3.37 21.50
C GLY A 520 1.68 3.43 20.18
N GLU A 521 2.95 3.00 20.10
CA GLU A 521 3.73 3.05 18.85
C GLU A 521 3.48 1.80 18.00
N ILE A 522 3.32 2.01 16.68
CA ILE A 522 3.16 0.99 15.64
C ILE A 522 4.11 1.32 14.50
N ARG A 523 4.82 0.33 13.97
CA ARG A 523 5.71 0.50 12.83
C ARG A 523 5.34 -0.42 11.68
N LEU A 524 5.37 0.12 10.47
CA LEU A 524 5.11 -0.63 9.23
C LEU A 524 6.42 -1.11 8.62
N THR A 525 6.39 -2.27 7.97
CA THR A 525 7.53 -2.79 7.22
C THR A 525 7.31 -2.72 5.71
N VAL A 526 8.38 -2.78 4.91
CA VAL A 526 8.29 -2.88 3.44
C VAL A 526 7.70 -4.22 3.01
N GLU A 527 7.76 -5.23 3.87
CA GLU A 527 7.18 -6.56 3.67
C GLU A 527 5.73 -6.62 4.14
N GLN A 528 5.09 -5.44 4.33
CA GLN A 528 3.66 -5.27 4.63
C GLN A 528 3.23 -5.79 6.01
N ASN A 529 4.14 -5.86 6.96
CA ASN A 529 3.93 -6.34 8.32
C ASN A 529 3.93 -5.18 9.33
N VAL A 530 3.62 -5.49 10.59
CA VAL A 530 3.57 -4.55 11.73
C VAL A 530 4.61 -4.95 12.77
N ILE A 531 5.24 -3.95 13.40
CA ILE A 531 6.12 -4.12 14.56
C ILE A 531 5.56 -3.31 15.72
N PHE A 532 5.51 -3.91 16.90
CA PHE A 532 5.32 -3.23 18.18
C PHE A 532 6.67 -3.08 18.87
N PRO A 533 7.25 -1.88 18.92
CA PRO A 533 8.47 -1.62 19.67
C PRO A 533 8.20 -1.44 21.17
N ASN A 534 9.27 -1.34 21.95
CA ASN A 534 9.26 -0.98 23.36
C ASN A 534 8.43 -1.89 24.28
N VAL A 535 8.24 -3.15 23.87
CA VAL A 535 7.51 -4.15 24.67
C VAL A 535 8.39 -4.57 25.84
N ASN A 536 7.92 -4.38 27.08
CA ASN A 536 8.61 -4.86 28.28
C ASN A 536 8.74 -6.39 28.22
N ASN A 537 9.95 -6.91 28.45
CA ASN A 537 10.25 -8.35 28.38
C ASN A 537 9.33 -9.19 29.28
N THR A 538 8.89 -8.66 30.42
CA THR A 538 7.95 -9.31 31.33
C THR A 538 6.53 -9.42 30.77
N LYS A 539 6.19 -8.61 29.76
CA LYS A 539 4.87 -8.55 29.12
C LYS A 539 4.78 -9.33 27.80
N VAL A 540 5.91 -9.79 27.28
CA VAL A 540 5.95 -10.50 25.99
C VAL A 540 5.02 -11.74 26.01
N SER A 541 5.06 -12.53 27.07
CA SER A 541 4.21 -13.74 27.17
C SER A 541 2.71 -13.41 27.18
N GLU A 542 2.32 -12.27 27.75
CA GLU A 542 0.93 -11.80 27.75
C GLU A 542 0.53 -11.33 26.34
N LEU A 543 1.37 -10.55 25.69
CA LEU A 543 1.15 -10.09 24.32
C LEU A 543 0.95 -11.26 23.33
N LEU A 544 1.75 -12.31 23.44
CA LEU A 544 1.65 -13.49 22.57
C LEU A 544 0.31 -14.26 22.71
N GLN A 545 -0.50 -13.96 23.71
CA GLN A 545 -1.81 -14.57 23.97
C GLN A 545 -2.99 -13.68 23.57
N GLU A 546 -2.72 -12.48 23.01
CA GLU A 546 -3.80 -11.60 22.59
C GLU A 546 -4.71 -12.27 21.55
N PRO A 547 -6.05 -12.04 21.63
CA PRO A 547 -7.04 -12.72 20.80
C PRO A 547 -6.80 -12.58 19.29
N LEU A 548 -6.23 -11.46 18.85
CA LEU A 548 -5.93 -11.21 17.44
C LEU A 548 -5.05 -12.32 16.81
N PHE A 549 -4.10 -12.87 17.57
CA PHE A 549 -3.18 -13.91 17.10
C PHE A 549 -3.79 -15.31 17.11
N ASN A 550 -5.00 -15.47 17.64
CA ASN A 550 -5.76 -16.71 17.63
C ASN A 550 -6.80 -16.77 16.50
N ILE A 551 -7.01 -15.69 15.75
CA ILE A 551 -8.03 -15.58 14.69
C ILE A 551 -7.48 -16.05 13.31
N GLY A 552 -6.45 -16.87 13.30
CA GLY A 552 -6.09 -17.70 12.15
C GLY A 552 -5.29 -17.07 11.02
N HIS A 553 -5.06 -15.74 10.98
CA HIS A 553 -4.31 -15.09 9.90
C HIS A 553 -3.18 -14.19 10.41
N TYR A 554 -3.33 -13.59 11.57
CA TYR A 554 -2.27 -12.84 12.24
C TYR A 554 -1.47 -13.81 13.11
N PHE A 555 -0.15 -13.75 13.01
CA PHE A 555 0.71 -14.61 13.85
C PHE A 555 2.06 -13.95 14.14
N ILE A 556 2.68 -14.43 15.19
CA ILE A 556 4.02 -14.07 15.62
C ILE A 556 4.86 -15.34 15.56
N PRO A 557 5.80 -15.49 14.61
CA PRO A 557 6.60 -16.70 14.49
C PRO A 557 7.57 -16.80 15.69
N LYS A 558 7.72 -18.00 16.22
CA LYS A 558 8.67 -18.30 17.32
C LYS A 558 9.96 -18.91 16.80
N THR A 559 9.89 -19.56 15.64
CA THR A 559 11.02 -20.21 14.98
C THR A 559 10.96 -20.00 13.47
N ASP A 560 12.05 -20.27 12.77
CA ASP A 560 12.11 -20.20 11.28
C ASP A 560 11.15 -21.20 10.61
N LYS A 561 10.69 -22.23 11.35
CA LYS A 561 9.77 -23.26 10.83
C LYS A 561 8.30 -22.89 10.95
N ASP A 562 7.99 -21.82 11.69
CA ASP A 562 6.60 -21.38 11.90
C ASP A 562 6.13 -20.58 10.69
N PHE A 563 5.10 -21.08 10.03
CA PHE A 563 4.49 -20.42 8.87
C PHE A 563 5.52 -20.01 7.79
N PRO A 564 6.37 -20.92 7.31
CA PRO A 564 7.56 -20.59 6.53
C PRO A 564 7.26 -19.91 5.19
N LEU A 565 6.07 -20.12 4.62
CA LEU A 565 5.63 -19.48 3.36
C LEU A 565 4.75 -18.27 3.64
N SER A 566 3.85 -18.35 4.62
CA SER A 566 2.90 -17.29 4.95
C SER A 566 3.60 -16.06 5.52
N ARG A 567 4.68 -16.20 6.30
CA ARG A 567 5.45 -15.10 6.88
C ARG A 567 6.20 -14.25 5.87
N GLY A 568 6.54 -14.81 4.71
CA GLY A 568 7.26 -14.15 3.62
C GLY A 568 6.34 -13.61 2.52
N LEU A 569 5.02 -13.55 2.74
CA LEU A 569 4.08 -13.08 1.74
C LEU A 569 4.11 -11.56 1.59
N VAL A 570 4.33 -11.11 0.36
CA VAL A 570 4.12 -9.72 -0.05
C VAL A 570 3.18 -9.70 -1.26
N SER A 571 2.17 -8.86 -1.23
CA SER A 571 1.19 -8.82 -2.30
C SER A 571 0.75 -7.38 -2.66
N CYS A 572 0.72 -7.07 -3.95
CA CYS A 572 0.09 -5.84 -4.39
C CYS A 572 -1.44 -5.97 -4.28
N THR A 573 -2.14 -4.87 -4.55
CA THR A 573 -3.62 -4.79 -4.47
C THR A 573 -4.37 -5.78 -5.37
N GLY A 574 -3.78 -6.21 -6.51
CA GLY A 574 -4.45 -7.10 -7.45
C GLY A 574 -5.66 -6.49 -8.16
N SER A 575 -6.38 -7.34 -8.90
CA SER A 575 -7.53 -6.91 -9.73
C SER A 575 -8.76 -6.52 -8.92
N GLN A 576 -8.83 -6.80 -7.63
CA GLN A 576 -9.94 -6.37 -6.78
C GLN A 576 -10.11 -4.84 -6.83
N PHE A 577 -9.03 -4.08 -6.72
CA PHE A 577 -9.07 -2.62 -6.69
C PHE A 577 -8.18 -1.94 -7.76
N CYS A 578 -7.32 -2.65 -8.47
CA CYS A 578 -6.42 -2.07 -9.45
C CYS A 578 -6.90 -2.28 -10.88
N GLY A 579 -7.14 -1.17 -11.61
CA GLY A 579 -7.65 -1.22 -12.98
C GLY A 579 -6.65 -1.73 -14.04
N VAL A 580 -5.36 -1.89 -13.68
CA VAL A 580 -4.31 -2.40 -14.59
C VAL A 580 -3.80 -3.79 -14.20
N ALA A 581 -4.27 -4.34 -13.09
CA ALA A 581 -3.91 -5.69 -12.69
C ALA A 581 -4.62 -6.73 -13.58
N LEU A 582 -3.87 -7.77 -13.92
CA LEU A 582 -4.33 -8.88 -14.77
C LEU A 582 -4.89 -10.03 -13.94
N ILE A 583 -4.54 -10.10 -12.66
CA ILE A 583 -4.97 -11.15 -11.72
C ILE A 583 -5.33 -10.56 -10.36
N GLU A 584 -6.15 -11.26 -9.62
CA GLU A 584 -6.29 -11.07 -8.17
C GLU A 584 -5.05 -11.62 -7.46
N THR A 585 -4.59 -10.98 -6.38
CA THR A 585 -3.31 -11.33 -5.76
C THR A 585 -3.40 -11.66 -4.28
N LYS A 586 -4.01 -10.81 -3.45
CA LYS A 586 -3.95 -10.98 -1.98
C LYS A 586 -4.59 -12.28 -1.48
N ASN A 587 -5.82 -12.53 -1.88
CA ASN A 587 -6.52 -13.75 -1.45
C ASN A 587 -5.86 -15.00 -2.03
N ARG A 588 -5.40 -14.93 -3.29
CA ARG A 588 -4.64 -16.05 -3.90
C ARG A 588 -3.33 -16.32 -3.19
N ALA A 589 -2.60 -15.28 -2.79
CA ALA A 589 -1.35 -15.43 -2.08
C ALA A 589 -1.56 -16.16 -0.74
N ILE A 590 -2.53 -15.70 0.05
CA ILE A 590 -2.87 -16.29 1.35
C ILE A 590 -3.30 -17.77 1.18
N GLU A 591 -4.24 -18.02 0.29
CA GLU A 591 -4.77 -19.38 0.07
C GLU A 591 -3.72 -20.35 -0.48
N LEU A 592 -2.88 -19.90 -1.43
CA LEU A 592 -1.81 -20.75 -1.97
C LEU A 592 -0.81 -21.14 -0.88
N SER A 593 -0.36 -20.18 -0.07
CA SER A 593 0.62 -20.46 0.98
C SER A 593 0.06 -21.39 2.03
N LYS A 594 -1.19 -21.21 2.43
CA LYS A 594 -1.88 -22.09 3.36
C LYS A 594 -1.93 -23.54 2.85
N ARG A 595 -2.38 -23.74 1.61
CA ARG A 595 -2.44 -25.10 1.01
C ARG A 595 -1.08 -25.74 0.89
N LEU A 596 -0.06 -24.98 0.52
CA LEU A 596 1.30 -25.50 0.45
C LEU A 596 1.84 -25.86 1.84
N GLU A 597 1.57 -25.05 2.86
CA GLU A 597 1.95 -25.32 4.25
C GLU A 597 1.18 -26.50 4.87
N GLU A 598 -0.04 -26.80 4.40
CA GLU A 598 -0.79 -28.01 4.80
C GLU A 598 -0.16 -29.30 4.26
N GLU A 599 0.40 -29.25 3.03
CA GLU A 599 0.93 -30.43 2.34
C GLU A 599 2.44 -30.60 2.46
N LEU A 600 3.19 -29.52 2.71
CA LEU A 600 4.65 -29.53 2.76
C LEU A 600 5.20 -29.10 4.12
N LYS A 601 6.30 -29.74 4.50
CA LYS A 601 7.17 -29.28 5.57
C LYS A 601 8.33 -28.50 4.95
N VAL A 602 8.48 -27.24 5.35
CA VAL A 602 9.56 -26.34 4.92
C VAL A 602 10.27 -25.86 6.19
N ASP A 603 11.59 -26.07 6.28
CA ASP A 603 12.35 -25.81 7.50
C ASP A 603 12.99 -24.39 7.54
N MET A 604 12.67 -23.52 6.58
CA MET A 604 13.20 -22.16 6.49
C MET A 604 12.17 -21.20 5.90
N PRO A 605 12.19 -19.91 6.27
CA PRO A 605 11.34 -18.90 5.64
C PRO A 605 11.62 -18.77 4.14
N VAL A 606 10.55 -18.67 3.33
CA VAL A 606 10.62 -18.43 1.88
C VAL A 606 9.77 -17.21 1.55
N ARG A 607 10.37 -16.20 0.94
CA ARG A 607 9.66 -14.97 0.54
C ARG A 607 8.94 -15.21 -0.78
N ILE A 608 7.61 -15.08 -0.75
CA ILE A 608 6.76 -15.27 -1.93
C ILE A 608 6.05 -13.95 -2.23
N HIS A 609 6.47 -13.27 -3.31
CA HIS A 609 5.91 -11.98 -3.68
C HIS A 609 4.96 -12.08 -4.85
N TRP A 610 3.76 -11.51 -4.69
CA TRP A 610 2.73 -11.47 -5.71
C TRP A 610 2.53 -10.07 -6.29
N THR A 611 2.49 -9.97 -7.61
CA THR A 611 2.12 -8.72 -8.28
C THR A 611 1.14 -8.96 -9.41
N GLY A 612 0.11 -8.13 -9.51
CA GLY A 612 -0.97 -8.31 -10.48
C GLY A 612 -0.63 -7.97 -11.92
N CYS A 613 0.52 -7.35 -12.18
CA CYS A 613 0.94 -6.96 -13.53
C CYS A 613 2.45 -6.59 -13.58
N PRO A 614 3.03 -6.38 -14.78
CA PRO A 614 4.46 -6.05 -14.93
C PRO A 614 4.94 -4.73 -14.29
N ASN A 615 4.06 -3.90 -13.72
CA ASN A 615 4.49 -2.75 -12.91
C ASN A 615 5.20 -3.16 -11.62
N SER A 616 5.10 -4.41 -11.23
CA SER A 616 5.76 -5.04 -10.07
C SER A 616 5.63 -4.26 -8.76
N CYS A 617 4.41 -3.80 -8.44
CA CYS A 617 4.16 -3.12 -7.18
C CYS A 617 4.35 -4.02 -5.95
N GLY A 618 4.25 -5.33 -6.10
CA GLY A 618 4.56 -6.35 -5.09
C GLY A 618 6.03 -6.78 -5.08
N GLN A 619 6.89 -6.17 -5.90
CA GLN A 619 8.33 -6.43 -5.92
C GLN A 619 8.68 -7.91 -6.20
N ALA A 620 8.00 -8.56 -7.16
CA ALA A 620 8.17 -9.98 -7.45
C ALA A 620 9.62 -10.39 -7.79
N GLN A 621 10.41 -9.48 -8.37
CA GLN A 621 11.76 -9.80 -8.80
C GLN A 621 12.82 -9.79 -7.68
N VAL A 622 12.47 -9.38 -6.45
CA VAL A 622 13.42 -9.40 -5.32
C VAL A 622 13.07 -10.44 -4.26
N ALA A 623 12.11 -11.31 -4.55
CA ALA A 623 11.70 -12.42 -3.70
C ALA A 623 12.43 -13.72 -4.06
N ASP A 624 12.45 -14.67 -3.14
CA ASP A 624 12.93 -16.02 -3.41
C ASP A 624 12.08 -16.67 -4.49
N ILE A 625 10.74 -16.46 -4.44
CA ILE A 625 9.78 -16.83 -5.48
C ILE A 625 8.88 -15.62 -5.79
N GLY A 626 8.94 -15.13 -7.01
CA GLY A 626 8.11 -14.03 -7.49
C GLY A 626 7.01 -14.49 -8.44
N LEU A 627 5.76 -14.07 -8.21
CA LEU A 627 4.59 -14.42 -9.02
C LEU A 627 4.01 -13.13 -9.64
N MET A 628 4.17 -12.97 -10.96
CA MET A 628 3.73 -11.77 -11.68
C MET A 628 2.59 -12.09 -12.64
N GLY A 629 1.47 -11.41 -12.47
CA GLY A 629 0.31 -11.52 -13.35
C GLY A 629 0.63 -11.30 -14.83
N GLY A 630 0.16 -12.20 -15.64
CA GLY A 630 0.33 -12.21 -17.07
C GLY A 630 -0.71 -13.10 -17.77
N PRO A 631 -0.76 -13.13 -19.10
CA PRO A 631 -1.65 -14.04 -19.81
C PRO A 631 -1.15 -15.48 -19.75
N ALA A 632 -2.06 -16.43 -19.60
CA ALA A 632 -1.83 -17.86 -19.79
C ALA A 632 -2.86 -18.44 -20.77
N ARG A 633 -2.65 -19.68 -21.20
CA ARG A 633 -3.58 -20.41 -22.06
C ARG A 633 -3.80 -21.80 -21.52
N VAL A 634 -5.06 -22.26 -21.57
CA VAL A 634 -5.46 -23.64 -21.25
C VAL A 634 -6.18 -24.24 -22.44
N GLU A 635 -6.04 -25.53 -22.65
CA GLU A 635 -6.82 -26.27 -23.62
C GLU A 635 -8.20 -26.57 -23.01
N LYS A 636 -9.26 -26.20 -23.72
CA LYS A 636 -10.65 -26.51 -23.37
C LYS A 636 -11.36 -27.08 -24.58
N GLU A 637 -12.17 -28.08 -24.36
CA GLU A 637 -13.08 -28.57 -25.39
C GLU A 637 -14.26 -27.61 -25.50
N ILE A 638 -14.46 -27.06 -26.70
CA ILE A 638 -15.56 -26.14 -27.04
C ILE A 638 -16.13 -26.64 -28.37
N ASP A 639 -17.39 -26.99 -28.40
CA ASP A 639 -18.11 -27.53 -29.55
C ASP A 639 -17.41 -28.80 -30.17
N GLY A 640 -16.95 -29.73 -29.30
CA GLY A 640 -16.26 -30.95 -29.70
C GLY A 640 -14.85 -30.73 -30.28
N LYS A 641 -14.29 -29.52 -30.15
CA LYS A 641 -12.92 -29.19 -30.60
C LYS A 641 -12.06 -28.64 -29.48
N VAL A 642 -10.85 -29.13 -29.34
CA VAL A 642 -9.87 -28.59 -28.42
C VAL A 642 -9.40 -27.20 -28.87
N LYS A 643 -9.67 -26.18 -28.10
CA LYS A 643 -9.27 -24.79 -28.35
C LYS A 643 -8.39 -24.27 -27.24
N LYS A 644 -7.35 -23.49 -27.57
CA LYS A 644 -6.52 -22.76 -26.59
C LYS A 644 -7.25 -21.49 -26.17
N VAL A 645 -7.71 -21.44 -24.92
CA VAL A 645 -8.43 -20.31 -24.33
C VAL A 645 -7.50 -19.52 -23.45
N ALA A 646 -7.53 -18.18 -23.58
CA ALA A 646 -6.80 -17.27 -22.70
C ALA A 646 -7.43 -17.26 -21.30
N VAL A 647 -6.56 -17.37 -20.28
CA VAL A 647 -6.96 -17.34 -18.87
C VAL A 647 -5.99 -16.44 -18.08
N GLU A 648 -6.38 -16.08 -16.85
CA GLU A 648 -5.47 -15.46 -15.89
C GLU A 648 -4.26 -16.36 -15.63
N GLY A 649 -3.06 -15.80 -15.64
CA GLY A 649 -1.84 -16.54 -15.39
C GLY A 649 -0.78 -15.75 -14.67
N VAL A 650 0.32 -16.42 -14.37
CA VAL A 650 1.50 -15.83 -13.73
C VAL A 650 2.78 -16.18 -14.48
N ASN A 651 3.73 -15.26 -14.44
CA ASN A 651 5.13 -15.56 -14.73
C ASN A 651 5.84 -15.75 -13.37
N ILE A 652 6.62 -16.81 -13.26
CA ILE A 652 7.34 -17.19 -12.03
C ILE A 652 8.78 -16.74 -12.16
N PHE A 653 9.29 -16.04 -11.13
CA PHE A 653 10.68 -15.61 -10.99
C PHE A 653 11.29 -16.35 -9.80
N LEU A 654 12.58 -16.67 -9.84
CA LEU A 654 13.32 -17.32 -8.75
C LEU A 654 14.63 -16.60 -8.46
N GLY A 655 15.06 -16.66 -7.20
CA GLY A 655 16.39 -16.28 -6.75
C GLY A 655 16.58 -14.80 -6.50
N GLY A 656 15.51 -13.99 -6.39
CA GLY A 656 15.64 -12.59 -6.02
C GLY A 656 16.15 -12.41 -4.59
N LYS A 657 16.93 -11.36 -4.35
CA LYS A 657 17.53 -11.04 -3.05
C LYS A 657 17.48 -9.55 -2.79
N VAL A 658 17.27 -9.19 -1.53
CA VAL A 658 17.43 -7.81 -1.00
C VAL A 658 18.44 -7.83 0.13
N GLY A 659 18.99 -6.68 0.50
CA GLY A 659 20.01 -6.56 1.54
C GLY A 659 21.36 -6.21 0.95
N GLU A 660 22.45 -6.75 1.54
CA GLU A 660 23.83 -6.37 1.21
C GLU A 660 24.20 -6.63 -0.26
N ASP A 661 23.95 -7.83 -0.76
CA ASP A 661 24.20 -8.19 -2.16
C ASP A 661 22.87 -8.41 -2.87
N PRO A 662 22.15 -7.36 -3.28
CA PRO A 662 20.87 -7.49 -3.91
C PRO A 662 21.00 -8.16 -5.27
N PHE A 663 19.95 -8.89 -5.66
CA PHE A 663 19.91 -9.58 -6.95
C PHE A 663 18.47 -9.67 -7.46
N LEU A 664 18.28 -9.40 -8.73
CA LEU A 664 16.98 -9.55 -9.39
C LEU A 664 16.77 -10.98 -9.84
N GLY A 665 15.72 -11.61 -9.34
CA GLY A 665 15.34 -12.97 -9.70
C GLY A 665 15.09 -13.15 -11.20
N GLU A 666 15.46 -14.30 -11.71
CA GLU A 666 15.33 -14.66 -13.10
C GLU A 666 13.97 -15.31 -13.41
N VAL A 667 13.55 -15.20 -14.66
CA VAL A 667 12.30 -15.82 -15.11
C VAL A 667 12.48 -17.35 -15.17
N TYR A 668 11.82 -18.05 -14.26
CA TYR A 668 11.80 -19.52 -14.25
C TYR A 668 10.77 -20.09 -15.24
N LYS A 669 9.51 -19.59 -15.20
CA LYS A 669 8.44 -20.07 -16.08
C LYS A 669 7.45 -18.97 -16.42
N LYS A 670 7.02 -18.89 -17.68
CA LYS A 670 6.04 -17.90 -18.14
C LYS A 670 4.69 -18.56 -18.44
N GLY A 671 3.61 -17.78 -18.29
CA GLY A 671 2.27 -18.15 -18.72
C GLY A 671 1.69 -19.38 -18.00
N VAL A 672 2.01 -19.55 -16.71
CA VAL A 672 1.41 -20.59 -15.87
C VAL A 672 -0.02 -20.14 -15.51
N PRO A 673 -1.07 -20.96 -15.75
CA PRO A 673 -2.43 -20.60 -15.33
C PRO A 673 -2.48 -20.37 -13.82
N ALA A 674 -3.16 -19.29 -13.40
CA ALA A 674 -3.22 -18.90 -11.99
C ALA A 674 -4.20 -19.73 -11.14
N ASP A 675 -4.90 -20.70 -11.73
CA ASP A 675 -5.70 -21.69 -11.02
C ASP A 675 -4.79 -22.64 -10.23
N TYR A 676 -5.16 -22.92 -8.99
CA TYR A 676 -4.38 -23.72 -8.02
C TYR A 676 -4.03 -25.13 -8.54
N LYS A 677 -4.89 -25.76 -9.34
CA LYS A 677 -4.62 -27.08 -9.94
C LYS A 677 -3.38 -27.13 -10.86
N TYR A 678 -3.02 -25.96 -11.45
CA TYR A 678 -1.79 -25.85 -12.26
C TYR A 678 -0.62 -25.27 -11.47
N LEU A 679 -0.92 -24.39 -10.51
CA LEU A 679 0.10 -23.63 -9.80
C LEU A 679 0.69 -24.44 -8.64
N ILE A 680 -0.13 -25.14 -7.85
CA ILE A 680 0.33 -25.92 -6.69
C ILE A 680 1.40 -26.97 -7.07
N PRO A 681 1.22 -27.81 -8.11
CA PRO A 681 2.26 -28.78 -8.48
C PRO A 681 3.60 -28.11 -8.80
N ILE A 682 3.59 -27.03 -9.57
CA ILE A 682 4.81 -26.30 -9.92
C ILE A 682 5.48 -25.67 -8.67
N MET A 683 4.68 -25.11 -7.78
CA MET A 683 5.21 -24.52 -6.53
C MET A 683 5.79 -25.59 -5.61
N LYS A 684 5.18 -26.77 -5.54
CA LYS A 684 5.73 -27.92 -4.81
C LYS A 684 7.09 -28.35 -5.35
N ASP A 685 7.20 -28.48 -6.68
CA ASP A 685 8.47 -28.83 -7.32
C ASP A 685 9.56 -27.81 -7.00
N ILE A 686 9.25 -26.52 -7.12
CA ILE A 686 10.19 -25.44 -6.76
C ILE A 686 10.60 -25.50 -5.30
N LEU A 687 9.64 -25.68 -4.38
CA LEU A 687 9.91 -25.73 -2.95
C LEU A 687 10.77 -26.94 -2.55
N LYS A 688 10.53 -28.11 -3.18
CA LYS A 688 11.34 -29.30 -2.96
C LYS A 688 12.76 -29.14 -3.53
N GLU A 689 12.89 -28.68 -4.77
CA GLU A 689 14.19 -28.58 -5.45
C GLU A 689 15.09 -27.48 -4.90
N LYS A 690 14.50 -26.31 -4.55
CA LYS A 690 15.28 -25.11 -4.20
C LYS A 690 15.32 -24.84 -2.70
N PHE A 691 14.35 -25.30 -1.94
CA PHE A 691 14.22 -25.00 -0.50
C PHE A 691 14.15 -26.26 0.39
N GLY A 692 14.36 -27.45 -0.19
CA GLY A 692 14.43 -28.69 0.55
C GLY A 692 13.11 -29.10 1.22
N ALA A 693 11.98 -28.64 0.69
CA ALA A 693 10.67 -29.00 1.22
C ALA A 693 10.40 -30.52 1.09
N MET A 694 9.72 -31.09 2.07
CA MET A 694 9.31 -32.50 2.10
C MET A 694 7.79 -32.60 2.19
N GLU A 695 7.20 -33.63 1.64
CA GLU A 695 5.78 -33.97 1.89
C GLU A 695 5.55 -34.25 3.38
N LYS A 696 4.39 -33.82 3.90
CA LYS A 696 3.94 -34.13 5.26
C LYS A 696 3.33 -35.50 5.35
#